data_da7fb117ee0e972d27d8cbc633497112
#
_entry.id   da7fb117ee0e972d27d8cbc633497112
#
_cell.length_a   1.000
_cell.length_b   1.000
_cell.length_c   1.000
_cell.angle_alpha   90.00
_cell.angle_beta   90.00
_cell.angle_gamma   90.00
#
_symmetry.space_group_name_H-M   'P 1'
#
loop_
_entity.id
_entity.type
_entity.pdbx_description
1 polymer ?
#
loop_
_entity_poly.entity_id
_entity_poly.type
_entity_poly.pdbx_seq_one_letter_code
_entity_poly.pdbx_strand_id
1 'polypeptide(L)'
;MNHGILNSPASIGTMQLKNRFVLAAMGSNYATTDGHCSEQLIAYYEARAKGGAGLLILETTSVSWPAGCSMPNMVGFSDDCFLPGLRELTSRVHQYDCKIAAQLNHSGKVSQEDTIAGRPILVPSIPGKSRNDMMPLLTREELGNFIKMGGPDGKGPRYHLMDQSDIDNLVNDFVSAAQRAIVAGFDGIEIHGGHGYVISSFLSPATNQRDDNYGGTVENRARLMVEIVRAIRAAVGPDLPIIIRLDAKEYRVENGITPDDFIAVARLAQEAGVDAIDVSAYSDTQKGIAFTEAPLVHQPSAYVPFSERVKRELDIPVIAVGRIELDSAAKDIANNKYDFLGLGRKLIADPELPNKSAAGMAQSIRPCIYCYICVSQIFINKPMLCAVNTDVGREYQGDLIASSTDRGRHFAVVGGGPGGMEAARLLATAGHRVTLFEKEPQLGGTARIAALAYEPNGGLIDYLSGELQRLKVDVQLNSPVDIAALAALNPDHVIVATGAKREAPEIPGKNLKHVFDGEEMRGLLLGGDDRGLKKLNPIKRALVATSQALGLTNNINWVRVLSHLWMPLQKDIVIVGGGLVGIEIAEFLVERRRRVTVLEPSSTLSPELSIVRRARVIHLLREHGCNMLTKASVSHIDQAGVHYEHKEQWHCIKADQVIIALGAEADTRVSELIIKAGYGVTTIGDCRSIGYLDGAIGDARTAVSALLQPQS
;
A
#
# COMPACT_ATOMS: atom_id res chain seq x y z
N MET A 1 19.86 13.29 8.37
CA MET A 1 19.79 13.60 9.82
C MET A 1 20.24 12.39 10.61
N ASN A 2 20.64 12.57 11.88
CA ASN A 2 21.11 11.44 12.69
C ASN A 2 19.90 10.71 13.28
N HIS A 3 19.66 9.47 12.85
CA HIS A 3 18.62 8.60 13.38
C HIS A 3 19.09 7.80 14.63
N GLY A 4 20.13 8.25 15.33
CA GLY A 4 20.76 7.52 16.43
C GLY A 4 19.79 7.06 17.52
N ILE A 5 18.77 7.89 17.84
CA ILE A 5 17.76 7.52 18.84
C ILE A 5 16.88 6.35 18.39
N LEU A 6 16.56 6.23 17.09
CA LEU A 6 15.80 5.09 16.57
C LEU A 6 16.58 3.77 16.67
N ASN A 7 17.90 3.88 16.59
CA ASN A 7 18.83 2.75 16.68
C ASN A 7 19.32 2.48 18.12
N SER A 8 18.84 3.25 19.12
CA SER A 8 19.16 3.01 20.52
C SER A 8 18.29 1.91 21.12
N PRO A 9 18.86 1.08 22.05
CA PRO A 9 18.08 0.06 22.73
C PRO A 9 16.97 0.67 23.60
N ALA A 10 15.93 -0.12 23.82
CA ALA A 10 14.82 0.20 24.73
C ALA A 10 14.13 -1.09 25.18
N SER A 11 13.17 -1.00 26.11
CA SER A 11 12.50 -2.19 26.65
C SER A 11 10.98 -2.04 26.68
N ILE A 12 10.28 -3.18 26.57
CA ILE A 12 8.86 -3.34 26.86
C ILE A 12 8.75 -4.41 27.95
N GLY A 13 8.35 -4.03 29.16
CA GLY A 13 8.42 -4.92 30.31
C GLY A 13 9.84 -5.49 30.46
N THR A 14 9.98 -6.80 30.52
CA THR A 14 11.27 -7.51 30.61
C THR A 14 12.00 -7.67 29.28
N MET A 15 11.29 -7.48 28.14
CA MET A 15 11.83 -7.67 26.78
C MET A 15 12.75 -6.52 26.39
N GLN A 16 14.05 -6.83 26.25
CA GLN A 16 15.06 -5.87 25.76
C GLN A 16 15.09 -5.87 24.24
N LEU A 17 14.99 -4.69 23.62
CA LEU A 17 15.01 -4.49 22.18
C LEU A 17 16.29 -3.76 21.76
N LYS A 18 16.96 -4.25 20.72
CA LYS A 18 18.22 -3.67 20.21
C LYS A 18 18.03 -2.27 19.60
N ASN A 19 16.82 -1.93 19.19
CA ASN A 19 16.45 -0.63 18.63
C ASN A 19 14.94 -0.38 18.78
N ARG A 20 14.45 0.76 18.29
CA ARG A 20 13.06 1.20 18.45
C ARG A 20 12.18 0.92 17.22
N PHE A 21 12.65 0.13 16.27
CA PHE A 21 11.87 -0.27 15.10
C PHE A 21 11.01 -1.49 15.39
N VAL A 22 9.70 -1.33 15.22
CA VAL A 22 8.71 -2.40 15.41
C VAL A 22 8.01 -2.67 14.08
N LEU A 23 8.00 -3.92 13.60
CA LEU A 23 7.08 -4.34 12.56
C LEU A 23 5.69 -4.46 13.18
N ALA A 24 4.78 -3.54 12.83
CA ALA A 24 3.39 -3.63 13.26
C ALA A 24 2.69 -4.83 12.60
N ALA A 25 1.80 -5.49 13.32
CA ALA A 25 1.02 -6.60 12.81
C ALA A 25 0.19 -6.21 11.59
N MET A 26 0.30 -6.98 10.52
CA MET A 26 -0.44 -6.79 9.25
C MET A 26 -0.71 -8.16 8.63
N GLY A 27 -1.97 -8.48 8.38
CA GLY A 27 -2.34 -9.71 7.69
C GLY A 27 -1.65 -9.82 6.34
N SER A 28 -1.03 -10.95 6.07
CA SER A 28 -0.34 -11.25 4.81
C SER A 28 -1.10 -12.22 3.92
N ASN A 29 -1.97 -13.01 4.51
CA ASN A 29 -2.64 -14.14 3.89
C ASN A 29 -1.64 -15.20 3.37
N TYR A 30 -0.51 -15.36 4.09
CA TYR A 30 0.57 -16.31 3.74
C TYR A 30 0.53 -17.61 4.54
N ALA A 31 -0.27 -17.73 5.59
CA ALA A 31 -0.46 -19.00 6.27
C ALA A 31 -1.04 -20.05 5.30
N THR A 32 -1.00 -21.31 5.68
CA THR A 32 -1.68 -22.36 4.93
C THR A 32 -3.20 -22.27 5.13
N THR A 33 -3.96 -22.93 4.26
CA THR A 33 -5.44 -22.95 4.34
C THR A 33 -5.97 -23.68 5.57
N ASP A 34 -5.13 -24.43 6.28
CA ASP A 34 -5.42 -25.14 7.52
C ASP A 34 -4.80 -24.47 8.76
N GLY A 35 -4.36 -23.19 8.63
CA GLY A 35 -3.93 -22.33 9.73
C GLY A 35 -2.48 -22.50 10.19
N HIS A 36 -1.67 -23.30 9.51
CA HIS A 36 -0.26 -23.47 9.86
C HIS A 36 0.62 -22.35 9.28
N CYS A 37 1.77 -22.07 9.92
CA CYS A 37 2.79 -21.21 9.32
C CYS A 37 3.38 -21.88 8.08
N SER A 38 3.25 -21.22 6.93
CA SER A 38 3.89 -21.66 5.70
C SER A 38 5.35 -21.20 5.64
N GLU A 39 6.16 -21.81 4.78
CA GLU A 39 7.53 -21.33 4.50
C GLU A 39 7.52 -19.88 3.96
N GLN A 40 6.49 -19.51 3.20
CA GLN A 40 6.30 -18.15 2.71
C GLN A 40 6.13 -17.15 3.86
N LEU A 41 5.31 -17.48 4.86
CA LEU A 41 5.11 -16.66 6.05
C LEU A 41 6.40 -16.54 6.85
N ILE A 42 7.07 -17.67 7.12
CA ILE A 42 8.29 -17.73 7.91
C ILE A 42 9.39 -16.87 7.25
N ALA A 43 9.64 -17.06 5.97
CA ALA A 43 10.65 -16.30 5.23
C ALA A 43 10.33 -14.80 5.17
N TYR A 44 9.05 -14.43 5.10
CA TYR A 44 8.61 -13.02 5.18
C TYR A 44 9.05 -12.37 6.49
N TYR A 45 8.83 -13.02 7.64
CA TYR A 45 9.25 -12.49 8.95
C TYR A 45 10.76 -12.53 9.12
N GLU A 46 11.41 -13.62 8.71
CA GLU A 46 12.86 -13.75 8.73
C GLU A 46 13.57 -12.61 7.99
N ALA A 47 13.07 -12.23 6.81
CA ALA A 47 13.66 -11.14 6.03
C ALA A 47 13.64 -9.80 6.80
N ARG A 48 12.60 -9.53 7.59
CA ARG A 48 12.51 -8.30 8.43
C ARG A 48 13.38 -8.37 9.67
N ALA A 49 13.54 -9.56 10.26
CA ALA A 49 14.48 -9.79 11.34
C ALA A 49 15.93 -9.57 10.88
N LYS A 50 16.31 -10.19 9.75
CA LYS A 50 17.60 -9.99 9.07
C LYS A 50 17.82 -8.53 8.69
N GLY A 51 16.75 -7.84 8.29
CA GLY A 51 16.73 -6.41 7.96
C GLY A 51 16.93 -5.47 9.14
N GLY A 52 17.04 -6.00 10.37
CA GLY A 52 17.46 -5.27 11.55
C GLY A 52 16.34 -4.73 12.43
N ALA A 53 15.10 -5.13 12.27
CA ALA A 53 14.02 -4.75 13.17
C ALA A 53 14.33 -5.22 14.62
N GLY A 54 13.90 -4.41 15.62
CA GLY A 54 14.05 -4.77 17.03
C GLY A 54 12.96 -5.72 17.50
N LEU A 55 11.72 -5.48 17.06
CA LEU A 55 10.55 -6.30 17.37
C LEU A 55 9.73 -6.54 16.10
N LEU A 56 9.30 -7.79 15.93
CA LEU A 56 8.28 -8.16 14.95
C LEU A 56 6.99 -8.53 15.69
N ILE A 57 5.86 -7.98 15.29
CA ILE A 57 4.56 -8.45 15.77
C ILE A 57 3.97 -9.32 14.67
N LEU A 58 3.81 -10.61 14.96
CA LEU A 58 3.17 -11.55 14.05
C LEU A 58 1.77 -11.04 13.72
N GLU A 59 1.40 -11.16 12.45
CA GLU A 59 0.10 -10.73 11.96
C GLU A 59 -1.05 -11.28 12.81
N THR A 60 -2.24 -10.68 12.63
CA THR A 60 -3.46 -11.10 13.31
C THR A 60 -3.66 -12.61 13.21
N THR A 61 -3.71 -13.30 14.36
CA THR A 61 -3.90 -14.76 14.47
C THR A 61 -5.28 -15.06 15.04
N SER A 62 -5.77 -16.31 14.93
CA SER A 62 -7.02 -16.69 15.57
C SER A 62 -6.81 -17.55 16.81
N VAL A 63 -7.32 -17.09 17.95
CA VAL A 63 -7.32 -17.85 19.21
C VAL A 63 -8.33 -19.00 19.20
N SER A 64 -9.29 -19.02 18.27
CA SER A 64 -10.40 -19.98 18.17
C SER A 64 -10.46 -20.67 16.79
N TRP A 65 -9.33 -20.70 16.02
CA TRP A 65 -9.27 -21.24 14.67
C TRP A 65 -10.02 -22.62 14.58
N PRO A 66 -10.83 -22.87 13.53
CA PRO A 66 -11.07 -22.07 12.32
C PRO A 66 -12.11 -20.95 12.48
N ALA A 67 -12.70 -20.75 13.68
CA ALA A 67 -13.57 -19.62 13.94
C ALA A 67 -12.77 -18.33 14.20
N GLY A 68 -13.44 -17.19 14.14
CA GLY A 68 -12.82 -15.90 14.41
C GLY A 68 -11.82 -15.45 13.37
N CYS A 69 -11.88 -15.95 12.12
CA CYS A 69 -10.95 -15.60 11.05
C CYS A 69 -11.55 -14.56 10.10
N SER A 70 -10.78 -13.49 9.84
CA SER A 70 -11.14 -12.42 8.89
C SER A 70 -10.64 -12.66 7.47
N MET A 71 -9.79 -13.65 7.25
CA MET A 71 -9.23 -14.03 5.94
C MET A 71 -8.93 -15.53 5.91
N PRO A 72 -8.87 -16.16 4.72
CA PRO A 72 -8.81 -17.62 4.59
C PRO A 72 -7.52 -18.25 5.12
N ASN A 73 -6.38 -17.56 4.97
CA ASN A 73 -5.06 -18.07 5.35
C ASN A 73 -4.54 -17.32 6.58
N MET A 74 -5.24 -17.46 7.70
CA MET A 74 -4.91 -16.84 8.97
C MET A 74 -4.26 -17.86 9.91
N VAL A 75 -3.22 -17.46 10.63
CA VAL A 75 -2.50 -18.36 11.55
C VAL A 75 -3.38 -18.75 12.73
N GLY A 76 -3.47 -20.05 13.03
CA GLY A 76 -4.18 -20.60 14.17
C GLY A 76 -3.33 -20.64 15.44
N PHE A 77 -3.96 -20.38 16.61
CA PHE A 77 -3.39 -20.53 17.95
C PHE A 77 -4.26 -21.35 18.89
N SER A 78 -5.34 -21.95 18.38
CA SER A 78 -6.35 -22.66 19.17
C SER A 78 -5.91 -24.06 19.62
N ASP A 79 -4.91 -24.66 18.97
CA ASP A 79 -4.52 -26.05 19.19
C ASP A 79 -2.99 -26.22 19.13
N ASP A 80 -2.49 -27.28 19.79
CA ASP A 80 -1.07 -27.61 19.84
C ASP A 80 -0.50 -28.07 18.49
N CYS A 81 -1.35 -28.46 17.54
CA CYS A 81 -0.94 -28.82 16.17
C CYS A 81 -0.24 -27.65 15.43
N PHE A 82 -0.49 -26.40 15.83
CA PHE A 82 0.17 -25.23 15.26
C PHE A 82 1.59 -24.97 15.80
N LEU A 83 1.96 -25.56 16.95
CA LEU A 83 3.25 -25.32 17.62
C LEU A 83 4.48 -25.59 16.75
N PRO A 84 4.56 -26.64 15.90
CA PRO A 84 5.75 -26.87 15.09
C PRO A 84 6.09 -25.69 14.18
N GLY A 85 5.13 -25.17 13.42
CA GLY A 85 5.36 -24.03 12.53
C GLY A 85 5.63 -22.72 13.27
N LEU A 86 4.99 -22.50 14.43
CA LEU A 86 5.24 -21.34 15.28
C LEU A 86 6.66 -21.36 15.87
N ARG A 87 7.16 -22.53 16.30
CA ARG A 87 8.55 -22.70 16.78
C ARG A 87 9.58 -22.46 15.69
N GLU A 88 9.32 -22.94 14.47
CA GLU A 88 10.20 -22.67 13.33
C GLU A 88 10.29 -21.17 13.06
N LEU A 89 9.14 -20.46 13.04
CA LEU A 89 9.08 -19.01 12.87
C LEU A 89 9.92 -18.27 13.92
N THR A 90 9.71 -18.55 15.20
CA THR A 90 10.43 -17.87 16.29
C THR A 90 11.92 -18.18 16.23
N SER A 91 12.29 -19.44 15.98
CA SER A 91 13.68 -19.88 15.84
C SER A 91 14.41 -19.12 14.72
N ARG A 92 13.77 -18.95 13.55
CA ARG A 92 14.36 -18.23 12.42
C ARG A 92 14.52 -16.73 12.68
N VAL A 93 13.55 -16.12 13.36
CA VAL A 93 13.62 -14.70 13.74
C VAL A 93 14.74 -14.46 14.76
N HIS A 94 14.89 -15.33 15.74
CA HIS A 94 15.89 -15.19 16.80
C HIS A 94 17.35 -15.31 16.31
N GLN A 95 17.60 -15.90 15.15
CA GLN A 95 18.94 -15.96 14.54
C GLN A 95 19.53 -14.55 14.26
N TYR A 96 18.69 -13.52 14.21
CA TYR A 96 19.09 -12.14 13.87
C TYR A 96 19.00 -11.17 15.07
N ASP A 97 19.03 -11.67 16.29
CA ASP A 97 18.85 -10.84 17.50
C ASP A 97 17.61 -9.93 17.39
N CYS A 98 16.50 -10.50 16.94
CA CYS A 98 15.23 -9.84 16.79
C CYS A 98 14.19 -10.51 17.68
N LYS A 99 13.38 -9.70 18.36
CA LYS A 99 12.28 -10.17 19.20
C LYS A 99 11.01 -10.35 18.37
N ILE A 100 10.15 -11.29 18.81
CA ILE A 100 8.86 -11.53 18.15
C ILE A 100 7.74 -11.68 19.18
N ALA A 101 6.62 -10.97 18.96
CA ALA A 101 5.37 -11.09 19.72
C ALA A 101 4.26 -11.65 18.84
N ALA A 102 3.36 -12.47 19.39
CA ALA A 102 2.19 -12.99 18.68
C ALA A 102 0.99 -12.05 18.86
N GLN A 103 0.35 -11.57 17.76
CA GLN A 103 -0.89 -10.83 17.88
C GLN A 103 -2.08 -11.79 18.02
N LEU A 104 -2.61 -11.90 19.22
CA LEU A 104 -3.77 -12.74 19.55
C LEU A 104 -5.07 -12.01 19.26
N ASN A 105 -5.99 -12.65 18.54
CA ASN A 105 -7.24 -12.05 18.08
C ASN A 105 -8.36 -13.06 17.93
N HIS A 106 -9.59 -12.54 17.98
CA HIS A 106 -10.80 -13.13 17.44
C HIS A 106 -11.55 -12.07 16.66
N SER A 107 -11.83 -12.34 15.38
CA SER A 107 -12.31 -11.29 14.46
C SER A 107 -13.75 -10.82 14.70
N GLY A 108 -14.54 -11.52 15.52
CA GLY A 108 -15.88 -11.09 15.91
C GLY A 108 -16.75 -10.75 14.69
N LYS A 109 -17.41 -9.61 14.68
CA LYS A 109 -18.30 -9.18 13.58
C LYS A 109 -17.63 -9.13 12.20
N VAL A 110 -16.30 -9.14 12.14
CA VAL A 110 -15.49 -9.08 10.89
C VAL A 110 -15.01 -10.47 10.45
N SER A 111 -15.48 -11.55 11.10
CA SER A 111 -15.13 -12.93 10.75
C SER A 111 -15.75 -13.36 9.41
N GLN A 112 -15.06 -13.03 8.31
CA GLN A 112 -15.54 -13.35 6.96
C GLN A 112 -15.61 -14.85 6.74
N GLU A 113 -14.64 -15.62 7.24
CA GLU A 113 -14.60 -17.08 7.09
C GLU A 113 -15.72 -17.77 7.84
N ASP A 114 -16.19 -17.19 8.96
CA ASP A 114 -17.37 -17.70 9.66
C ASP A 114 -18.65 -17.45 8.84
N THR A 115 -18.76 -16.28 8.21
CA THR A 115 -19.88 -16.00 7.29
C THR A 115 -19.88 -16.97 6.11
N ILE A 116 -18.73 -17.17 5.46
CA ILE A 116 -18.58 -18.06 4.29
C ILE A 116 -18.92 -19.51 4.66
N ALA A 117 -18.50 -19.96 5.84
CA ALA A 117 -18.76 -21.31 6.34
C ALA A 117 -20.14 -21.47 7.00
N GLY A 118 -20.89 -20.39 7.18
CA GLY A 118 -22.19 -20.40 7.87
C GLY A 118 -22.10 -20.65 9.38
N ARG A 119 -20.95 -20.40 10.00
CA ARG A 119 -20.74 -20.50 11.45
C ARG A 119 -21.33 -19.26 12.18
N PRO A 120 -21.69 -19.38 13.47
CA PRO A 120 -22.11 -18.24 14.27
C PRO A 120 -21.00 -17.21 14.41
N ILE A 121 -21.35 -15.93 14.33
CA ILE A 121 -20.45 -14.80 14.52
C ILE A 121 -20.69 -14.16 15.87
N LEU A 122 -19.72 -14.25 16.75
CA LEU A 122 -19.79 -13.71 18.11
C LEU A 122 -19.81 -12.17 18.11
N VAL A 123 -20.82 -11.58 18.73
CA VAL A 123 -20.98 -10.12 18.79
C VAL A 123 -21.54 -9.69 20.16
N PRO A 124 -21.17 -8.48 20.68
CA PRO A 124 -21.81 -7.94 21.87
C PRO A 124 -23.26 -7.53 21.63
N SER A 125 -23.58 -7.08 20.41
CA SER A 125 -24.92 -6.68 19.98
C SER A 125 -25.07 -6.88 18.48
N ILE A 126 -26.29 -7.12 18.00
CA ILE A 126 -26.54 -7.28 16.55
C ILE A 126 -26.16 -5.97 15.83
N PRO A 127 -25.23 -6.01 14.87
CA PRO A 127 -24.85 -4.82 14.12
C PRO A 127 -26.03 -4.22 13.37
N GLY A 128 -26.16 -2.91 13.43
CA GLY A 128 -27.16 -2.17 12.63
C GLY A 128 -26.90 -2.33 11.13
N LYS A 129 -27.95 -2.16 10.31
CA LYS A 129 -27.79 -2.13 8.85
C LYS A 129 -26.93 -0.92 8.47
N SER A 130 -25.78 -1.16 7.88
CA SER A 130 -24.94 -0.10 7.34
C SER A 130 -25.13 0.03 5.83
N ARG A 131 -25.01 1.25 5.29
CA ARG A 131 -25.00 1.49 3.86
C ARG A 131 -23.59 1.19 3.34
N ASN A 132 -23.47 0.22 2.46
CA ASN A 132 -22.19 -0.12 1.85
C ASN A 132 -21.92 0.77 0.64
N ASP A 133 -21.05 1.77 0.81
CA ASP A 133 -20.65 2.70 -0.25
C ASP A 133 -19.56 2.14 -1.17
N MET A 134 -19.00 0.99 -0.82
CA MET A 134 -17.94 0.33 -1.60
C MET A 134 -18.48 -0.42 -2.81
N MET A 135 -19.69 -0.98 -2.73
CA MET A 135 -20.27 -1.82 -3.78
C MET A 135 -20.21 -1.21 -5.19
N PRO A 136 -20.54 0.09 -5.40
CA PRO A 136 -20.48 0.71 -6.73
C PRO A 136 -19.06 0.89 -7.27
N LEU A 137 -18.03 0.70 -6.42
CA LEU A 137 -16.63 0.90 -6.76
C LEU A 137 -15.94 -0.42 -7.14
N LEU A 138 -16.57 -1.57 -6.87
CA LEU A 138 -15.97 -2.89 -7.07
C LEU A 138 -15.90 -3.27 -8.55
N THR A 139 -14.79 -3.89 -8.95
CA THR A 139 -14.69 -4.62 -10.22
C THR A 139 -15.51 -5.90 -10.15
N ARG A 140 -15.74 -6.56 -11.29
CA ARG A 140 -16.45 -7.86 -11.31
C ARG A 140 -15.75 -8.94 -10.49
N GLU A 141 -14.41 -8.96 -10.50
CA GLU A 141 -13.61 -9.91 -9.73
C GLU A 141 -13.75 -9.65 -8.22
N GLU A 142 -13.60 -8.40 -7.80
CA GLU A 142 -13.77 -7.99 -6.40
C GLU A 142 -15.20 -8.28 -5.92
N LEU A 143 -16.21 -7.97 -6.71
CA LEU A 143 -17.60 -8.28 -6.41
C LEU A 143 -17.82 -9.79 -6.22
N GLY A 144 -17.19 -10.64 -7.04
CA GLY A 144 -17.24 -12.09 -6.90
C GLY A 144 -16.77 -12.59 -5.54
N ASN A 145 -15.75 -11.96 -4.97
CA ASN A 145 -15.28 -12.26 -3.61
C ASN A 145 -16.26 -11.76 -2.54
N PHE A 146 -16.85 -10.58 -2.72
CA PHE A 146 -17.88 -10.06 -1.81
C PHE A 146 -19.19 -10.88 -1.82
N ILE A 147 -19.55 -11.48 -2.94
CA ILE A 147 -20.74 -12.36 -3.02
C ILE A 147 -20.59 -13.58 -2.11
N LYS A 148 -19.37 -14.13 -1.97
CA LYS A 148 -19.12 -15.26 -1.05
C LYS A 148 -19.46 -14.91 0.40
N MET A 149 -19.38 -13.62 0.78
CA MET A 149 -19.77 -13.13 2.10
C MET A 149 -21.30 -13.16 2.35
N GLY A 150 -22.09 -13.57 1.37
CA GLY A 150 -23.50 -13.92 1.56
C GLY A 150 -23.72 -15.22 2.35
N GLY A 151 -22.67 -15.98 2.61
CA GLY A 151 -22.73 -17.28 3.27
C GLY A 151 -23.32 -18.38 2.38
N PRO A 152 -23.40 -19.62 2.86
CA PRO A 152 -23.79 -20.77 2.06
C PRO A 152 -25.25 -20.74 1.59
N ASP A 153 -26.12 -20.00 2.26
CA ASP A 153 -27.55 -19.85 1.92
C ASP A 153 -27.91 -18.46 1.37
N GLY A 154 -26.92 -17.60 1.17
CA GLY A 154 -27.11 -16.24 0.66
C GLY A 154 -27.77 -15.26 1.62
N LYS A 155 -27.96 -15.62 2.90
CA LYS A 155 -28.63 -14.77 3.91
C LYS A 155 -27.69 -13.86 4.68
N GLY A 156 -26.37 -13.95 4.42
CA GLY A 156 -25.35 -13.19 5.09
C GLY A 156 -24.93 -13.74 6.46
N PRO A 157 -24.27 -12.90 7.28
CA PRO A 157 -23.71 -13.33 8.56
C PRO A 157 -24.78 -13.76 9.56
N ARG A 158 -24.50 -14.86 10.29
CA ARG A 158 -25.34 -15.37 11.36
C ARG A 158 -24.82 -14.89 12.71
N TYR A 159 -25.28 -13.73 13.14
CA TYR A 159 -24.86 -13.16 14.42
C TYR A 159 -25.38 -13.95 15.61
N HIS A 160 -24.48 -14.16 16.58
CA HIS A 160 -24.77 -14.76 17.88
C HIS A 160 -24.43 -13.75 18.98
N LEU A 161 -25.44 -13.37 19.76
CA LEU A 161 -25.26 -12.50 20.92
C LEU A 161 -24.56 -13.28 22.02
N MET A 162 -23.38 -12.82 22.40
CA MET A 162 -22.57 -13.49 23.42
C MET A 162 -23.25 -13.46 24.78
N ASP A 163 -23.44 -14.64 25.36
CA ASP A 163 -23.81 -14.81 26.77
C ASP A 163 -22.54 -14.92 27.65
N GLN A 164 -22.72 -15.18 28.96
CA GLN A 164 -21.59 -15.31 29.88
C GLN A 164 -20.71 -16.50 29.54
N SER A 165 -21.28 -17.61 29.08
CA SER A 165 -20.50 -18.79 28.70
C SER A 165 -19.62 -18.53 27.48
N ASP A 166 -20.13 -17.79 26.50
CA ASP A 166 -19.35 -17.39 25.32
C ASP A 166 -18.17 -16.48 25.71
N ILE A 167 -18.41 -15.55 26.65
CA ILE A 167 -17.38 -14.66 27.19
C ILE A 167 -16.31 -15.46 27.92
N ASP A 168 -16.69 -16.37 28.82
CA ASP A 168 -15.79 -17.22 29.59
C ASP A 168 -14.96 -18.11 28.66
N ASN A 169 -15.57 -18.70 27.62
CA ASN A 169 -14.89 -19.50 26.61
C ASN A 169 -13.86 -18.65 25.83
N LEU A 170 -14.25 -17.44 25.41
CA LEU A 170 -13.35 -16.56 24.68
C LEU A 170 -12.15 -16.13 25.53
N VAL A 171 -12.36 -15.83 26.83
CA VAL A 171 -11.26 -15.53 27.76
C VAL A 171 -10.30 -16.73 27.86
N ASN A 172 -10.83 -17.95 27.98
CA ASN A 172 -10.04 -19.18 28.03
C ASN A 172 -9.26 -19.43 26.71
N ASP A 173 -9.85 -19.13 25.55
CA ASP A 173 -9.16 -19.22 24.25
C ASP A 173 -7.95 -18.30 24.21
N PHE A 174 -8.08 -17.04 24.65
CA PHE A 174 -6.97 -16.09 24.73
C PHE A 174 -5.87 -16.57 25.68
N VAL A 175 -6.24 -17.11 26.85
CA VAL A 175 -5.27 -17.65 27.82
C VAL A 175 -4.52 -18.84 27.22
N SER A 176 -5.22 -19.77 26.61
CA SER A 176 -4.62 -20.95 25.99
C SER A 176 -3.69 -20.58 24.82
N ALA A 177 -4.08 -19.58 24.02
CA ALA A 177 -3.24 -19.05 22.94
C ALA A 177 -1.98 -18.37 23.49
N ALA A 178 -2.06 -17.59 24.58
CA ALA A 178 -0.92 -16.97 25.23
C ALA A 178 0.08 -18.00 25.79
N GLN A 179 -0.42 -19.09 26.40
CA GLN A 179 0.41 -20.20 26.85
C GLN A 179 1.13 -20.89 25.69
N ARG A 180 0.43 -21.11 24.56
CA ARG A 180 1.05 -21.65 23.34
C ARG A 180 2.12 -20.71 22.77
N ALA A 181 1.93 -19.40 22.83
CA ALA A 181 2.95 -18.44 22.42
C ALA A 181 4.26 -18.62 23.20
N ILE A 182 4.19 -18.80 24.53
CA ILE A 182 5.38 -19.10 25.34
C ILE A 182 6.03 -20.42 24.90
N VAL A 183 5.24 -21.48 24.75
CA VAL A 183 5.73 -22.81 24.35
C VAL A 183 6.35 -22.77 22.95
N ALA A 184 5.85 -21.90 22.07
CA ALA A 184 6.39 -21.68 20.73
C ALA A 184 7.64 -20.76 20.72
N GLY A 185 8.01 -20.16 21.84
CA GLY A 185 9.22 -19.32 21.95
C GLY A 185 9.03 -17.85 21.58
N PHE A 186 7.80 -17.34 21.60
CA PHE A 186 7.56 -15.90 21.46
C PHE A 186 8.07 -15.13 22.68
N ASP A 187 8.66 -13.95 22.45
CA ASP A 187 9.19 -13.07 23.49
C ASP A 187 8.11 -12.23 24.19
N GLY A 188 6.92 -12.17 23.63
CA GLY A 188 5.76 -11.44 24.14
C GLY A 188 4.50 -11.74 23.35
N ILE A 189 3.40 -11.13 23.74
CA ILE A 189 2.14 -11.16 22.99
C ILE A 189 1.61 -9.76 22.80
N GLU A 190 0.81 -9.59 21.73
CA GLU A 190 -0.02 -8.42 21.55
C GLU A 190 -1.49 -8.83 21.51
N ILE A 191 -2.32 -8.21 22.34
CA ILE A 191 -3.77 -8.39 22.33
C ILE A 191 -4.37 -7.40 21.33
N HIS A 192 -5.17 -7.89 20.38
CA HIS A 192 -5.80 -7.03 19.38
C HIS A 192 -7.10 -6.43 19.92
N GLY A 193 -7.02 -5.22 20.49
CA GLY A 193 -8.16 -4.47 21.04
C GLY A 193 -8.74 -3.41 20.09
N GLY A 194 -8.42 -3.45 18.79
CA GLY A 194 -8.81 -2.45 17.80
C GLY A 194 -9.54 -3.01 16.57
N HIS A 195 -9.75 -2.16 15.58
CA HIS A 195 -10.16 -2.45 14.20
C HIS A 195 -11.53 -3.14 14.04
N GLY A 196 -12.44 -2.95 14.99
CA GLY A 196 -13.78 -3.53 14.94
C GLY A 196 -13.83 -5.02 15.20
N TYR A 197 -12.74 -5.65 15.66
CA TYR A 197 -12.71 -7.04 16.08
C TYR A 197 -13.45 -7.25 17.41
N VAL A 198 -13.43 -8.45 17.97
CA VAL A 198 -14.30 -8.79 19.10
C VAL A 198 -14.12 -7.84 20.28
N ILE A 199 -12.88 -7.61 20.75
CA ILE A 199 -12.61 -6.71 21.88
C ILE A 199 -13.02 -5.28 21.55
N SER A 200 -12.60 -4.78 20.39
CA SER A 200 -12.98 -3.43 19.91
C SER A 200 -14.49 -3.27 19.78
N SER A 201 -15.22 -4.34 19.41
CA SER A 201 -16.67 -4.32 19.32
C SER A 201 -17.34 -4.14 20.70
N PHE A 202 -16.74 -4.66 21.78
CA PHE A 202 -17.19 -4.38 23.15
C PHE A 202 -16.84 -2.97 23.59
N LEU A 203 -15.63 -2.46 23.24
CA LEU A 203 -15.16 -1.14 23.64
C LEU A 203 -15.98 -0.02 22.99
N SER A 204 -16.42 -0.19 21.74
CA SER A 204 -17.12 0.84 20.98
C SER A 204 -18.58 1.00 21.38
N PRO A 205 -19.00 2.19 21.85
CA PRO A 205 -20.42 2.42 22.17
C PRO A 205 -21.31 2.40 20.92
N ALA A 206 -20.75 2.53 19.71
CA ALA A 206 -21.52 2.40 18.48
C ALA A 206 -21.92 0.94 18.18
N THR A 207 -21.14 -0.04 18.63
CA THR A 207 -21.38 -1.45 18.39
C THR A 207 -21.89 -2.20 19.61
N ASN A 208 -21.56 -1.75 20.81
CA ASN A 208 -21.98 -2.36 22.05
C ASN A 208 -23.20 -1.65 22.62
N GLN A 209 -24.38 -2.27 22.46
CA GLN A 209 -25.67 -1.77 22.95
C GLN A 209 -26.18 -2.60 24.13
N ARG A 210 -25.28 -3.29 24.87
CA ARG A 210 -25.61 -4.10 26.05
C ARG A 210 -26.02 -3.20 27.23
N ASP A 211 -26.93 -3.68 28.03
CA ASP A 211 -27.44 -3.05 29.26
C ASP A 211 -27.01 -3.79 30.55
N ASP A 212 -26.14 -4.80 30.39
CA ASP A 212 -25.54 -5.57 31.48
C ASP A 212 -24.14 -5.02 31.89
N ASN A 213 -23.41 -5.80 32.68
CA ASN A 213 -22.08 -5.46 33.17
C ASN A 213 -21.00 -5.31 32.09
N TYR A 214 -21.31 -5.62 30.82
CA TYR A 214 -20.40 -5.49 29.68
C TYR A 214 -20.78 -4.32 28.76
N GLY A 215 -21.78 -3.51 29.12
CA GLY A 215 -22.26 -2.40 28.30
C GLY A 215 -22.46 -1.09 29.08
N GLY A 216 -22.81 0.00 28.39
CA GLY A 216 -23.06 1.32 28.99
C GLY A 216 -21.76 2.10 29.24
N THR A 217 -21.26 2.14 30.51
CA THR A 217 -20.08 2.93 30.86
C THR A 217 -18.80 2.43 30.21
N VAL A 218 -17.75 3.26 30.15
CA VAL A 218 -16.47 2.85 29.56
C VAL A 218 -15.84 1.67 30.33
N GLU A 219 -15.99 1.63 31.64
CA GLU A 219 -15.49 0.56 32.51
C GLU A 219 -16.18 -0.77 32.18
N ASN A 220 -17.49 -0.75 31.99
CA ASN A 220 -18.26 -1.93 31.61
C ASN A 220 -17.91 -2.39 30.19
N ARG A 221 -17.82 -1.48 29.23
CA ARG A 221 -17.40 -1.81 27.87
C ARG A 221 -15.97 -2.38 27.82
N ALA A 222 -15.09 -1.94 28.70
CA ALA A 222 -13.71 -2.43 28.81
C ALA A 222 -13.59 -3.76 29.61
N ARG A 223 -14.64 -4.22 30.26
CA ARG A 223 -14.61 -5.40 31.15
C ARG A 223 -14.05 -6.64 30.47
N LEU A 224 -14.53 -7.01 29.29
CA LEU A 224 -14.00 -8.16 28.54
C LEU A 224 -12.49 -8.06 28.32
N MET A 225 -11.99 -6.90 27.89
CA MET A 225 -10.56 -6.64 27.72
C MET A 225 -9.78 -6.84 29.02
N VAL A 226 -10.27 -6.26 30.13
CA VAL A 226 -9.65 -6.36 31.46
C VAL A 226 -9.62 -7.80 31.93
N GLU A 227 -10.70 -8.56 31.75
CA GLU A 227 -10.78 -9.99 32.10
C GLU A 227 -9.77 -10.82 31.31
N ILE A 228 -9.67 -10.61 29.99
CA ILE A 228 -8.67 -11.28 29.13
C ILE A 228 -7.25 -10.96 29.62
N VAL A 229 -6.92 -9.69 29.80
CA VAL A 229 -5.56 -9.27 30.23
C VAL A 229 -5.21 -9.89 31.59
N ARG A 230 -6.10 -9.79 32.58
CA ARG A 230 -5.88 -10.37 33.92
C ARG A 230 -5.75 -11.88 33.90
N ALA A 231 -6.60 -12.58 33.16
CA ALA A 231 -6.55 -14.02 33.03
C ALA A 231 -5.25 -14.49 32.37
N ILE A 232 -4.82 -13.82 31.27
CA ILE A 232 -3.52 -14.08 30.65
C ILE A 232 -2.40 -13.81 31.64
N ARG A 233 -2.35 -12.65 32.29
CA ARG A 233 -1.30 -12.31 33.27
C ARG A 233 -1.20 -13.33 34.44
N ALA A 234 -2.35 -13.81 34.93
CA ALA A 234 -2.39 -14.86 35.93
C ALA A 234 -1.83 -16.19 35.42
N ALA A 235 -2.03 -16.51 34.14
CA ALA A 235 -1.60 -17.79 33.56
C ALA A 235 -0.13 -17.80 33.11
N VAL A 236 0.41 -16.64 32.65
CA VAL A 236 1.77 -16.56 32.08
C VAL A 236 2.78 -15.93 33.03
N GLY A 237 2.33 -15.38 34.15
CA GLY A 237 3.19 -14.71 35.13
C GLY A 237 3.60 -13.28 34.72
N PRO A 238 4.48 -12.63 35.53
CA PRO A 238 4.86 -11.23 35.34
C PRO A 238 5.88 -10.99 34.22
N ASP A 239 6.60 -12.03 33.80
CA ASP A 239 7.78 -11.90 32.97
C ASP A 239 7.48 -11.81 31.46
N LEU A 240 6.32 -12.34 30.99
CA LEU A 240 5.94 -12.24 29.59
C LEU A 240 5.35 -10.85 29.29
N PRO A 241 5.96 -10.04 28.43
CA PRO A 241 5.41 -8.76 28.02
C PRO A 241 4.07 -8.90 27.31
N ILE A 242 3.06 -8.14 27.76
CA ILE A 242 1.74 -8.02 27.14
C ILE A 242 1.61 -6.63 26.52
N ILE A 243 1.56 -6.58 25.22
CA ILE A 243 1.23 -5.37 24.46
C ILE A 243 -0.26 -5.39 24.18
N ILE A 244 -0.90 -4.24 24.08
CA ILE A 244 -2.27 -4.14 23.56
C ILE A 244 -2.36 -3.09 22.46
N ARG A 245 -2.99 -3.45 21.36
CA ARG A 245 -3.31 -2.52 20.27
C ARG A 245 -4.71 -2.00 20.44
N LEU A 246 -4.85 -0.65 20.55
CA LEU A 246 -6.12 0.03 20.79
C LEU A 246 -6.39 1.09 19.73
N ASP A 247 -7.65 1.29 19.40
CA ASP A 247 -8.11 2.39 18.56
C ASP A 247 -8.27 3.67 19.40
N ALA A 248 -7.49 4.68 19.09
CA ALA A 248 -7.57 5.99 19.73
C ALA A 248 -8.83 6.77 19.32
N LYS A 249 -9.39 6.42 18.16
CA LYS A 249 -10.60 7.04 17.62
C LYS A 249 -11.24 6.15 16.55
N GLU A 250 -12.56 6.11 16.52
CA GLU A 250 -13.33 5.62 15.37
C GLU A 250 -13.72 6.80 14.49
N TYR A 251 -13.19 6.82 13.26
CA TYR A 251 -13.48 7.86 12.29
C TYR A 251 -14.77 7.55 11.52
N ARG A 252 -15.63 8.56 11.34
CA ARG A 252 -16.89 8.45 10.59
C ARG A 252 -17.89 7.46 11.17
N VAL A 253 -17.72 7.12 12.43
CA VAL A 253 -18.65 6.30 13.20
C VAL A 253 -19.36 7.24 14.20
N GLU A 254 -20.67 7.37 14.06
CA GLU A 254 -21.49 8.12 15.01
C GLU A 254 -21.47 7.39 16.35
N ASN A 255 -21.26 8.12 17.43
CA ASN A 255 -21.08 7.56 18.78
C ASN A 255 -19.99 6.48 18.86
N GLY A 256 -18.94 6.55 18.03
CA GLY A 256 -17.79 5.64 18.10
C GLY A 256 -16.84 5.99 19.23
N ILE A 257 -15.76 5.21 19.37
CA ILE A 257 -14.68 5.44 20.34
C ILE A 257 -14.12 6.86 20.16
N THR A 258 -14.05 7.60 21.25
CA THR A 258 -13.45 8.94 21.32
C THR A 258 -12.03 8.87 21.88
N PRO A 259 -11.19 9.93 21.69
CA PRO A 259 -9.89 10.00 22.36
C PRO A 259 -9.95 9.97 23.89
N ASP A 260 -11.06 10.37 24.50
CA ASP A 260 -11.27 10.29 25.94
C ASP A 260 -11.58 8.86 26.40
N ASP A 261 -12.44 8.14 25.66
CA ASP A 261 -12.67 6.70 25.88
C ASP A 261 -11.34 5.93 25.76
N PHE A 262 -10.53 6.23 24.74
CA PHE A 262 -9.23 5.60 24.54
C PHE A 262 -8.30 5.75 25.75
N ILE A 263 -8.18 6.96 26.32
CA ILE A 263 -7.34 7.18 27.50
C ILE A 263 -7.87 6.38 28.71
N ALA A 264 -9.19 6.40 28.92
CA ALA A 264 -9.79 5.62 30.01
C ALA A 264 -9.55 4.11 29.86
N VAL A 265 -9.75 3.59 28.64
CA VAL A 265 -9.47 2.17 28.32
C VAL A 265 -7.99 1.83 28.49
N ALA A 266 -7.06 2.70 28.04
CA ALA A 266 -5.63 2.49 28.15
C ALA A 266 -5.16 2.46 29.62
N ARG A 267 -5.73 3.28 30.51
CA ARG A 267 -5.49 3.22 31.96
C ARG A 267 -5.97 1.89 32.55
N LEU A 268 -7.18 1.46 32.22
CA LEU A 268 -7.70 0.16 32.64
C LEU A 268 -6.85 -1.00 32.15
N ALA A 269 -6.29 -0.90 30.94
CA ALA A 269 -5.36 -1.90 30.41
C ALA A 269 -4.03 -1.95 31.20
N GLN A 270 -3.44 -0.78 31.52
CA GLN A 270 -2.24 -0.72 32.37
C GLN A 270 -2.50 -1.29 33.76
N GLU A 271 -3.61 -0.92 34.41
CA GLU A 271 -4.02 -1.45 35.71
C GLU A 271 -4.29 -2.96 35.69
N ALA A 272 -4.71 -3.51 34.56
CA ALA A 272 -4.90 -4.94 34.36
C ALA A 272 -3.58 -5.71 34.15
N GLY A 273 -2.46 -5.03 33.85
CA GLY A 273 -1.13 -5.61 33.71
C GLY A 273 -0.57 -5.64 32.29
N VAL A 274 -0.99 -4.70 31.43
CA VAL A 274 -0.39 -4.48 30.11
C VAL A 274 0.94 -3.72 30.26
N ASP A 275 1.94 -4.09 29.45
CA ASP A 275 3.31 -3.53 29.49
C ASP A 275 3.58 -2.48 28.40
N ALA A 276 2.75 -2.40 27.36
CA ALA A 276 2.83 -1.35 26.32
C ALA A 276 1.52 -1.14 25.56
N ILE A 277 1.30 0.07 25.07
CA ILE A 277 0.16 0.42 24.19
C ILE A 277 0.65 0.62 22.76
N ASP A 278 0.07 -0.12 21.79
CA ASP A 278 0.19 0.17 20.35
C ASP A 278 -1.03 1.01 19.92
N VAL A 279 -0.75 2.25 19.50
CA VAL A 279 -1.79 3.24 19.21
C VAL A 279 -2.22 3.18 17.75
N SER A 280 -3.46 2.78 17.53
CA SER A 280 -4.08 2.73 16.20
C SER A 280 -5.33 3.62 16.12
N ALA A 281 -6.07 3.52 15.04
CA ALA A 281 -7.38 4.11 14.87
C ALA A 281 -8.19 3.30 13.86
N TYR A 282 -9.48 3.32 14.00
CA TYR A 282 -10.40 2.55 13.18
C TYR A 282 -11.32 3.43 12.32
N SER A 283 -11.76 2.87 11.22
CA SER A 283 -12.82 3.44 10.43
C SER A 283 -13.60 2.31 9.75
N ASP A 284 -14.93 2.39 9.77
CA ASP A 284 -15.78 1.37 9.17
C ASP A 284 -15.62 1.35 7.64
N THR A 285 -15.02 0.29 7.13
CA THR A 285 -14.76 0.12 5.70
C THR A 285 -16.03 0.04 4.86
N GLN A 286 -17.16 -0.33 5.44
CA GLN A 286 -18.44 -0.34 4.74
C GLN A 286 -18.95 1.07 4.41
N LYS A 287 -18.46 2.08 5.12
CA LYS A 287 -18.76 3.49 4.88
C LYS A 287 -17.77 4.16 3.91
N GLY A 288 -17.29 3.40 2.95
CA GLY A 288 -16.57 3.91 1.79
C GLY A 288 -15.07 4.05 1.97
N ILE A 289 -14.57 5.27 2.09
CA ILE A 289 -13.16 5.64 1.94
C ILE A 289 -12.26 5.37 3.15
N ALA A 290 -12.83 4.88 4.22
CA ALA A 290 -12.12 4.76 5.48
C ALA A 290 -11.65 3.33 5.70
N PHE A 291 -10.36 3.15 5.89
CA PHE A 291 -9.70 1.88 6.16
C PHE A 291 -8.99 1.93 7.51
N THR A 292 -8.79 0.76 8.12
CA THR A 292 -8.32 0.60 9.49
C THR A 292 -6.89 1.06 9.74
N GLU A 293 -6.06 1.12 8.71
CA GLU A 293 -4.67 1.50 8.86
C GLU A 293 -4.48 2.93 8.43
N ALA A 294 -3.39 3.60 8.82
CA ALA A 294 -3.14 4.99 8.45
C ALA A 294 -3.61 5.28 7.01
N PRO A 295 -4.89 5.62 6.85
CA PRO A 295 -5.52 5.64 5.54
C PRO A 295 -5.07 6.87 4.74
N LEU A 296 -5.31 6.84 3.44
CA LEU A 296 -5.02 7.96 2.54
C LEU A 296 -5.72 9.26 2.94
N VAL A 297 -6.80 9.17 3.70
CA VAL A 297 -7.54 10.34 4.21
C VAL A 297 -6.78 11.12 5.28
N HIS A 298 -5.83 10.47 5.98
CA HIS A 298 -5.05 11.11 7.03
C HIS A 298 -3.69 11.53 6.49
N GLN A 299 -3.18 12.63 7.02
CA GLN A 299 -1.84 13.09 6.73
C GLN A 299 -0.79 12.19 7.39
N PRO A 300 0.48 12.20 6.92
CA PRO A 300 1.58 11.58 7.64
C PRO A 300 1.60 12.01 9.11
N SER A 301 1.90 11.08 10.01
CA SER A 301 1.94 11.27 11.47
C SER A 301 0.60 11.69 12.11
N ALA A 302 -0.55 11.45 11.43
CA ALA A 302 -1.86 11.88 11.93
C ALA A 302 -2.26 11.26 13.28
N TYR A 303 -1.68 10.12 13.66
CA TYR A 303 -1.96 9.44 14.94
C TYR A 303 -0.96 9.80 16.06
N VAL A 304 0.11 10.51 15.75
CA VAL A 304 1.11 10.94 16.75
C VAL A 304 0.48 11.76 17.91
N PRO A 305 -0.50 12.66 17.68
CA PRO A 305 -1.15 13.36 18.80
C PRO A 305 -1.84 12.43 19.81
N PHE A 306 -2.37 11.28 19.36
CA PHE A 306 -2.97 10.28 20.27
C PHE A 306 -1.89 9.53 21.05
N SER A 307 -0.79 9.16 20.39
CA SER A 307 0.36 8.53 21.04
C SER A 307 1.00 9.45 22.06
N GLU A 308 1.17 10.75 21.74
CA GLU A 308 1.67 11.75 22.67
C GLU A 308 0.75 11.94 23.87
N ARG A 309 -0.58 11.92 23.66
CA ARG A 309 -1.54 12.07 24.73
C ARG A 309 -1.50 10.90 25.69
N VAL A 310 -1.51 9.64 25.20
CA VAL A 310 -1.47 8.45 26.06
C VAL A 310 -0.12 8.33 26.76
N LYS A 311 0.98 8.72 26.11
CA LYS A 311 2.32 8.74 26.73
C LYS A 311 2.44 9.64 27.94
N ARG A 312 1.67 10.74 27.99
CA ARG A 312 1.63 11.63 29.18
C ARG A 312 0.79 11.10 30.31
N GLU A 313 -0.10 10.15 30.03
CA GLU A 313 -1.11 9.67 30.98
C GLU A 313 -0.75 8.30 31.58
N LEU A 314 0.21 7.58 30.96
CA LEU A 314 0.63 6.24 31.37
C LEU A 314 2.13 6.16 31.61
N ASP A 315 2.53 5.23 32.49
CA ASP A 315 3.93 4.98 32.85
C ASP A 315 4.58 3.90 31.94
N ILE A 316 3.81 3.24 31.08
CA ILE A 316 4.28 2.19 30.19
C ILE A 316 4.67 2.73 28.81
N PRO A 317 5.52 2.02 28.04
CA PRO A 317 5.90 2.38 26.69
C PRO A 317 4.73 2.49 25.72
N VAL A 318 4.92 3.35 24.72
CA VAL A 318 3.94 3.59 23.65
C VAL A 318 4.59 3.32 22.29
N ILE A 319 3.93 2.51 21.47
CA ILE A 319 4.26 2.25 20.08
C ILE A 319 3.37 3.17 19.22
N ALA A 320 3.97 4.02 18.39
CA ALA A 320 3.24 4.90 17.48
C ALA A 320 3.27 4.38 16.04
N VAL A 321 2.11 4.37 15.39
CA VAL A 321 1.97 4.03 13.97
C VAL A 321 1.36 5.20 13.18
N GLY A 322 1.28 5.11 11.85
CA GLY A 322 0.53 6.06 11.04
C GLY A 322 1.37 6.89 10.07
N ARG A 323 2.09 6.26 9.13
CA ARG A 323 2.86 6.92 8.08
C ARG A 323 3.93 7.89 8.61
N ILE A 324 4.55 7.53 9.72
CA ILE A 324 5.59 8.36 10.35
C ILE A 324 6.89 8.24 9.54
N GLU A 325 7.50 9.39 9.21
CA GLU A 325 8.81 9.45 8.55
C GLU A 325 9.94 9.37 9.59
N LEU A 326 11.10 8.79 9.20
CA LEU A 326 12.21 8.53 10.14
C LEU A 326 12.71 9.80 10.84
N ASP A 327 12.84 10.89 10.10
CA ASP A 327 13.27 12.19 10.66
C ASP A 327 12.26 12.75 11.66
N SER A 328 10.95 12.55 11.40
CA SER A 328 9.90 12.95 12.32
C SER A 328 9.89 12.05 13.55
N ALA A 329 10.01 10.74 13.36
CA ALA A 329 10.08 9.78 14.45
C ALA A 329 11.24 10.04 15.40
N ALA A 330 12.43 10.31 14.86
CA ALA A 330 13.60 10.62 15.68
C ALA A 330 13.38 11.87 16.57
N LYS A 331 12.77 12.91 16.02
CA LYS A 331 12.40 14.13 16.77
C LYS A 331 11.31 13.86 17.81
N ASP A 332 10.28 13.12 17.44
CA ASP A 332 9.14 12.85 18.32
C ASP A 332 9.54 11.99 19.52
N ILE A 333 10.37 10.96 19.31
CA ILE A 333 10.92 10.13 20.39
C ILE A 333 11.86 10.97 21.29
N ALA A 334 12.73 11.80 20.70
CA ALA A 334 13.59 12.70 21.47
C ALA A 334 12.78 13.70 22.33
N ASN A 335 11.58 14.05 21.91
CA ASN A 335 10.65 14.91 22.65
C ASN A 335 9.66 14.12 23.53
N ASN A 336 9.92 12.84 23.77
CA ASN A 336 9.11 11.95 24.62
C ASN A 336 7.61 11.88 24.25
N LYS A 337 7.31 11.91 22.94
CA LYS A 337 5.91 11.77 22.47
C LYS A 337 5.46 10.30 22.40
N TYR A 338 6.39 9.38 22.18
CA TYR A 338 6.22 7.93 22.19
C TYR A 338 7.61 7.26 22.28
N ASP A 339 7.66 5.94 22.45
CA ASP A 339 8.89 5.19 22.70
C ASP A 339 9.37 4.38 21.49
N PHE A 340 8.45 3.85 20.68
CA PHE A 340 8.75 2.95 19.58
C PHE A 340 8.05 3.37 18.30
N LEU A 341 8.71 3.18 17.17
CA LEU A 341 8.20 3.44 15.84
C LEU A 341 7.63 2.16 15.22
N GLY A 342 6.31 2.07 15.18
CA GLY A 342 5.59 0.98 14.50
C GLY A 342 5.52 1.23 12.99
N LEU A 343 6.14 0.35 12.22
CA LEU A 343 6.21 0.39 10.77
C LEU A 343 5.50 -0.83 10.16
N GLY A 344 4.55 -0.58 9.26
CA GLY A 344 3.97 -1.63 8.45
C GLY A 344 4.52 -1.57 7.03
N ARG A 345 3.84 -0.83 6.16
CA ARG A 345 4.11 -0.77 4.72
C ARG A 345 5.53 -0.35 4.34
N LYS A 346 6.23 0.44 5.17
CA LYS A 346 7.64 0.79 4.92
C LYS A 346 8.54 -0.44 5.01
N LEU A 347 8.30 -1.35 5.97
CA LEU A 347 9.04 -2.62 6.09
C LEU A 347 8.57 -3.69 5.08
N ILE A 348 7.39 -3.52 4.47
CA ILE A 348 7.03 -4.27 3.27
C ILE A 348 7.85 -3.79 2.08
N ALA A 349 7.94 -2.47 1.88
CA ALA A 349 8.67 -1.88 0.77
C ALA A 349 10.19 -2.11 0.86
N ASP A 350 10.74 -2.03 2.08
CA ASP A 350 12.17 -2.26 2.36
C ASP A 350 12.37 -2.97 3.70
N PRO A 351 12.57 -4.29 3.72
CA PRO A 351 12.82 -5.01 4.96
C PRO A 351 14.13 -4.58 5.64
N GLU A 352 15.11 -4.06 4.90
CA GLU A 352 16.41 -3.61 5.41
C GLU A 352 16.42 -2.17 5.93
N LEU A 353 15.27 -1.51 5.98
CA LEU A 353 15.15 -0.12 6.44
C LEU A 353 15.87 0.14 7.77
N PRO A 354 15.76 -0.71 8.83
CA PRO A 354 16.49 -0.48 10.08
C PRO A 354 18.00 -0.54 9.92
N ASN A 355 18.54 -1.54 9.23
CA ASN A 355 19.97 -1.67 8.96
C ASN A 355 20.52 -0.48 8.16
N LYS A 356 19.79 -0.05 7.11
CA LYS A 356 20.14 1.13 6.29
C LYS A 356 20.10 2.41 7.11
N SER A 357 19.13 2.55 8.00
CA SER A 357 19.05 3.67 8.96
C SER A 357 20.26 3.71 9.88
N ALA A 358 20.64 2.58 10.46
CA ALA A 358 21.82 2.46 11.34
C ALA A 358 23.14 2.76 10.62
N ALA A 359 23.25 2.33 9.35
CA ALA A 359 24.40 2.58 8.50
C ALA A 359 24.47 4.01 7.93
N GLY A 360 23.49 4.88 8.22
CA GLY A 360 23.43 6.24 7.63
C GLY A 360 23.07 6.25 6.15
N MET A 361 22.51 5.17 5.61
CA MET A 361 22.16 4.97 4.20
C MET A 361 20.69 5.27 3.94
N ALA A 362 20.13 6.32 4.54
CA ALA A 362 18.70 6.63 4.43
C ALA A 362 18.22 6.84 2.98
N GLN A 363 19.10 7.32 2.08
CA GLN A 363 18.79 7.52 0.66
C GLN A 363 18.63 6.19 -0.11
N SER A 364 19.20 5.11 0.39
CA SER A 364 19.06 3.75 -0.19
C SER A 364 17.86 2.99 0.38
N ILE A 365 17.03 3.60 1.20
CA ILE A 365 15.78 3.00 1.68
C ILE A 365 14.74 3.10 0.57
N ARG A 366 14.23 1.95 0.12
CA ARG A 366 13.15 1.89 -0.88
C ARG A 366 11.86 2.46 -0.28
N PRO A 367 11.27 3.52 -0.85
CA PRO A 367 10.10 4.15 -0.27
C PRO A 367 8.83 3.32 -0.49
N CYS A 368 7.94 3.32 0.50
CA CYS A 368 6.56 2.95 0.26
C CYS A 368 5.85 4.10 -0.46
N ILE A 369 5.28 3.83 -1.63
CA ILE A 369 4.53 4.82 -2.43
C ILE A 369 3.04 4.90 -2.05
N TYR A 370 2.62 4.21 -1.01
CA TYR A 370 1.24 4.21 -0.53
C TYR A 370 0.19 3.92 -1.62
N CYS A 371 0.51 3.02 -2.56
CA CYS A 371 -0.41 2.54 -3.60
C CYS A 371 -1.51 1.63 -3.05
N TYR A 372 -1.33 1.09 -1.85
CA TYR A 372 -2.26 0.21 -1.13
C TYR A 372 -2.54 -1.14 -1.82
N ILE A 373 -1.74 -1.57 -2.75
CA ILE A 373 -1.92 -2.89 -3.37
C ILE A 373 -1.83 -4.01 -2.32
N CYS A 374 -0.89 -3.91 -1.38
CA CYS A 374 -0.72 -4.87 -0.28
C CYS A 374 -2.01 -5.05 0.54
N VAL A 375 -2.61 -3.95 0.98
CA VAL A 375 -3.85 -3.96 1.75
C VAL A 375 -5.03 -4.44 0.90
N SER A 376 -5.09 -3.99 -0.35
CA SER A 376 -6.18 -4.34 -1.26
C SER A 376 -6.22 -5.83 -1.61
N GLN A 377 -5.06 -6.49 -1.72
CA GLN A 377 -4.99 -7.94 -1.91
C GLN A 377 -5.69 -8.69 -0.76
N ILE A 378 -5.46 -8.27 0.48
CA ILE A 378 -6.10 -8.88 1.66
C ILE A 378 -7.62 -8.74 1.59
N PHE A 379 -8.15 -7.57 1.21
CA PHE A 379 -9.60 -7.36 1.07
C PHE A 379 -10.26 -8.26 0.02
N ILE A 380 -9.50 -8.79 -0.93
CA ILE A 380 -10.00 -9.74 -1.93
C ILE A 380 -9.51 -11.17 -1.70
N ASN A 381 -9.08 -11.47 -0.46
CA ASN A 381 -8.63 -12.80 -0.03
C ASN A 381 -7.46 -13.37 -0.86
N LYS A 382 -6.57 -12.49 -1.33
CA LYS A 382 -5.34 -12.86 -2.05
C LYS A 382 -4.11 -12.65 -1.18
N PRO A 383 -3.00 -13.36 -1.44
CA PRO A 383 -1.72 -13.11 -0.78
C PRO A 383 -1.25 -11.67 -1.00
N MET A 384 -0.64 -11.08 0.02
CA MET A 384 -0.10 -9.72 -0.02
C MET A 384 0.97 -9.57 -1.11
N LEU A 385 0.97 -8.42 -1.79
CA LEU A 385 1.95 -8.02 -2.80
C LEU A 385 2.44 -6.60 -2.51
N CYS A 386 3.59 -6.23 -3.10
CA CYS A 386 4.07 -4.85 -3.07
C CYS A 386 4.41 -4.37 -4.48
N ALA A 387 3.94 -3.17 -4.85
CA ALA A 387 4.20 -2.60 -6.17
C ALA A 387 5.67 -2.22 -6.41
N VAL A 388 6.43 -1.95 -5.35
CA VAL A 388 7.81 -1.47 -5.44
C VAL A 388 8.85 -2.50 -4.97
N ASN A 389 8.44 -3.49 -4.19
CA ASN A 389 9.28 -4.59 -3.73
C ASN A 389 8.70 -5.93 -4.18
N THR A 390 9.26 -6.47 -5.23
CA THR A 390 8.78 -7.68 -5.88
C THR A 390 9.19 -8.97 -5.18
N ASP A 391 10.02 -8.87 -4.14
CA ASP A 391 10.41 -10.01 -3.31
C ASP A 391 9.40 -10.33 -2.21
N VAL A 392 8.46 -9.39 -1.93
CA VAL A 392 7.38 -9.60 -0.95
C VAL A 392 6.56 -10.83 -1.29
N GLY A 393 6.52 -11.79 -0.35
CA GLY A 393 5.89 -13.08 -0.51
C GLY A 393 6.66 -14.07 -1.39
N ARG A 394 7.92 -13.75 -1.73
CA ARG A 394 8.84 -14.60 -2.49
C ARG A 394 10.20 -14.79 -1.81
N GLU A 395 10.34 -14.27 -0.59
CA GLU A 395 11.56 -14.33 0.20
C GLU A 395 12.06 -15.79 0.36
N TYR A 396 11.14 -16.76 0.43
CA TYR A 396 11.42 -18.20 0.50
C TYR A 396 12.10 -18.78 -0.76
N GLN A 397 12.07 -18.06 -1.89
CA GLN A 397 12.75 -18.49 -3.12
C GLN A 397 14.26 -18.20 -3.10
N GLY A 398 14.75 -17.58 -2.02
CA GLY A 398 16.14 -17.19 -1.88
C GLY A 398 16.48 -15.86 -2.55
N ASP A 399 17.69 -15.40 -2.28
CA ASP A 399 18.22 -14.18 -2.88
C ASP A 399 18.66 -14.44 -4.32
N LEU A 400 17.90 -13.94 -5.28
CA LEU A 400 18.19 -14.00 -6.70
C LEU A 400 19.59 -13.54 -7.09
N ILE A 401 20.12 -12.59 -6.32
CA ILE A 401 21.39 -11.92 -6.60
C ILE A 401 22.54 -12.77 -6.04
N ALA A 402 22.36 -13.33 -4.85
CA ALA A 402 23.37 -14.17 -4.21
C ALA A 402 23.57 -15.51 -4.95
N SER A 403 22.54 -16.02 -5.64
CA SER A 403 22.60 -17.29 -6.35
C SER A 403 23.29 -17.21 -7.72
N SER A 404 23.51 -16.02 -8.26
CA SER A 404 24.19 -15.85 -9.56
C SER A 404 25.69 -16.11 -9.42
N THR A 405 26.18 -17.17 -10.05
CA THR A 405 27.62 -17.47 -10.20
C THR A 405 28.25 -16.74 -11.40
N ASP A 406 27.42 -16.25 -12.33
CA ASP A 406 27.84 -15.55 -13.52
C ASP A 406 27.87 -14.04 -13.25
N ARG A 407 29.04 -13.44 -13.36
CA ARG A 407 29.28 -12.02 -13.11
C ARG A 407 30.08 -11.40 -14.25
N GLY A 408 30.00 -10.08 -14.39
CA GLY A 408 30.84 -9.33 -15.32
C GLY A 408 30.31 -9.25 -16.74
N ARG A 409 29.15 -9.86 -17.09
CA ARG A 409 28.49 -9.62 -18.39
C ARG A 409 28.14 -8.15 -18.55
N HIS A 410 27.98 -7.71 -19.78
CA HIS A 410 27.56 -6.35 -20.10
C HIS A 410 26.12 -6.35 -20.63
N PHE A 411 25.22 -5.72 -19.93
CA PHE A 411 23.83 -5.56 -20.33
C PHE A 411 23.55 -4.15 -20.83
N ALA A 412 22.82 -4.03 -21.92
CA ALA A 412 22.20 -2.79 -22.34
C ALA A 412 20.74 -2.77 -21.90
N VAL A 413 20.31 -1.69 -21.26
CA VAL A 413 18.91 -1.45 -20.90
C VAL A 413 18.41 -0.25 -21.69
N VAL A 414 17.33 -0.41 -22.45
CA VAL A 414 16.75 0.62 -23.31
C VAL A 414 15.44 1.12 -22.73
N GLY A 415 15.46 2.34 -22.21
CA GLY A 415 14.34 3.00 -21.54
C GLY A 415 14.56 3.17 -20.03
N GLY A 416 14.57 4.43 -19.59
CA GLY A 416 14.80 4.85 -18.20
C GLY A 416 13.51 5.02 -17.39
N GLY A 417 12.43 4.31 -17.72
CA GLY A 417 11.23 4.19 -16.90
C GLY A 417 11.45 3.25 -15.71
N PRO A 418 10.46 3.12 -14.79
CA PRO A 418 10.60 2.30 -13.55
C PRO A 418 11.07 0.86 -13.81
N GLY A 419 10.53 0.19 -14.84
CA GLY A 419 10.94 -1.17 -15.19
C GLY A 419 12.40 -1.26 -15.63
N GLY A 420 12.85 -0.35 -16.52
CA GLY A 420 14.25 -0.33 -16.96
C GLY A 420 15.22 0.05 -15.86
N MET A 421 14.86 1.03 -15.02
CA MET A 421 15.67 1.42 -13.85
C MET A 421 15.80 0.27 -12.84
N GLU A 422 14.72 -0.46 -12.55
CA GLU A 422 14.76 -1.62 -11.64
C GLU A 422 15.55 -2.79 -12.25
N ALA A 423 15.40 -3.08 -13.54
CA ALA A 423 16.20 -4.10 -14.22
C ALA A 423 17.70 -3.76 -14.16
N ALA A 424 18.07 -2.50 -14.45
CA ALA A 424 19.45 -2.03 -14.36
C ALA A 424 20.00 -2.13 -12.92
N ARG A 425 19.19 -1.76 -11.92
CA ARG A 425 19.56 -1.88 -10.50
C ARG A 425 19.81 -3.32 -10.11
N LEU A 426 18.92 -4.26 -10.48
CA LEU A 426 19.04 -5.67 -10.15
C LEU A 426 20.28 -6.29 -10.79
N LEU A 427 20.52 -6.05 -12.08
CA LEU A 427 21.71 -6.54 -12.80
C LEU A 427 23.01 -5.99 -12.22
N ALA A 428 23.06 -4.68 -11.92
CA ALA A 428 24.24 -4.07 -11.32
C ALA A 428 24.48 -4.59 -9.89
N THR A 429 23.43 -4.86 -9.10
CA THR A 429 23.56 -5.48 -7.78
C THR A 429 24.08 -6.91 -7.89
N ALA A 430 23.73 -7.66 -8.94
CA ALA A 430 24.30 -8.98 -9.24
C ALA A 430 25.76 -8.94 -9.69
N GLY A 431 26.37 -7.75 -9.86
CA GLY A 431 27.78 -7.59 -10.25
C GLY A 431 28.01 -7.58 -11.74
N HIS A 432 27.00 -7.28 -12.54
CA HIS A 432 27.11 -7.09 -13.98
C HIS A 432 27.38 -5.62 -14.34
N ARG A 433 27.99 -5.40 -15.50
CA ARG A 433 28.13 -4.06 -16.08
C ARG A 433 26.83 -3.71 -16.81
N VAL A 434 26.31 -2.51 -16.58
CA VAL A 434 25.03 -2.07 -17.15
C VAL A 434 25.18 -0.69 -17.76
N THR A 435 24.74 -0.54 -19.03
CA THR A 435 24.52 0.75 -19.67
C THR A 435 23.03 0.94 -19.92
N LEU A 436 22.46 2.03 -19.38
CA LEU A 436 21.06 2.38 -19.55
C LEU A 436 20.91 3.57 -20.49
N PHE A 437 20.17 3.38 -21.59
CA PHE A 437 19.85 4.42 -22.56
C PHE A 437 18.46 5.00 -22.30
N GLU A 438 18.39 6.33 -22.19
CA GLU A 438 17.14 7.07 -22.07
C GLU A 438 17.12 8.21 -23.09
N LYS A 439 16.06 8.28 -23.90
CA LYS A 439 15.88 9.32 -24.94
C LYS A 439 15.62 10.72 -24.37
N GLU A 440 15.00 10.77 -23.20
CA GLU A 440 14.66 12.01 -22.52
C GLU A 440 15.84 12.55 -21.67
N PRO A 441 15.80 13.82 -21.27
CA PRO A 441 16.86 14.41 -20.43
C PRO A 441 16.81 13.91 -18.98
N GLN A 442 15.84 13.10 -18.59
CA GLN A 442 15.66 12.62 -17.22
C GLN A 442 15.06 11.22 -17.18
N LEU A 443 15.43 10.48 -16.12
CA LEU A 443 14.86 9.18 -15.79
C LEU A 443 13.42 9.29 -15.25
N GLY A 444 12.72 8.16 -15.18
CA GLY A 444 11.40 8.00 -14.59
C GLY A 444 10.27 7.81 -15.58
N GLY A 445 10.47 8.11 -16.86
CA GLY A 445 9.47 7.87 -17.90
C GLY A 445 8.09 8.45 -17.55
N THR A 446 7.04 7.66 -17.75
CA THR A 446 5.65 8.07 -17.45
C THR A 446 5.37 8.24 -15.95
N ALA A 447 6.12 7.58 -15.08
CA ALA A 447 5.95 7.73 -13.63
C ALA A 447 6.19 9.17 -13.17
N ARG A 448 6.92 10.00 -13.93
CA ARG A 448 7.05 11.44 -13.67
C ARG A 448 5.73 12.18 -13.77
N ILE A 449 4.86 11.81 -14.74
CA ILE A 449 3.52 12.40 -14.87
C ILE A 449 2.64 11.91 -13.73
N ALA A 450 2.65 10.62 -13.45
CA ALA A 450 1.93 10.06 -12.31
C ALA A 450 2.33 10.72 -10.98
N ALA A 451 3.60 11.14 -10.83
CA ALA A 451 4.09 11.87 -9.67
C ALA A 451 3.57 13.31 -9.57
N LEU A 452 3.06 13.91 -10.65
CA LEU A 452 2.38 15.20 -10.59
C LEU A 452 1.01 15.10 -9.91
N ALA A 453 0.28 14.02 -10.19
CA ALA A 453 -1.01 13.74 -9.57
C ALA A 453 -0.83 13.12 -8.19
N TYR A 454 0.10 12.19 -8.03
CA TYR A 454 0.33 11.45 -6.81
C TYR A 454 1.80 11.50 -6.38
N GLU A 455 2.11 12.40 -5.46
CA GLU A 455 3.47 12.73 -5.02
C GLU A 455 4.36 11.53 -4.64
N PRO A 456 3.84 10.50 -3.92
CA PRO A 456 4.68 9.39 -3.50
C PRO A 456 5.38 8.63 -4.64
N ASN A 457 4.84 8.70 -5.87
CA ASN A 457 5.50 8.10 -7.05
C ASN A 457 6.86 8.76 -7.36
N GLY A 458 7.03 10.05 -7.03
CA GLY A 458 8.31 10.75 -7.18
C GLY A 458 9.42 10.15 -6.34
N GLY A 459 9.12 9.77 -5.10
CA GLY A 459 10.08 9.14 -4.20
C GLY A 459 10.67 7.82 -4.75
N LEU A 460 9.89 7.06 -5.52
CA LEU A 460 10.42 5.86 -6.18
C LEU A 460 11.42 6.21 -7.29
N ILE A 461 11.15 7.25 -8.07
CA ILE A 461 12.06 7.71 -9.13
C ILE A 461 13.39 8.19 -8.51
N ASP A 462 13.30 8.96 -7.43
CA ASP A 462 14.48 9.47 -6.71
C ASP A 462 15.31 8.31 -6.13
N TYR A 463 14.65 7.33 -5.49
CA TYR A 463 15.30 6.13 -4.98
C TYR A 463 16.01 5.34 -6.09
N LEU A 464 15.31 5.00 -7.17
CA LEU A 464 15.90 4.24 -8.27
C LEU A 464 17.07 5.00 -8.91
N SER A 465 16.93 6.31 -9.12
CA SER A 465 18.02 7.14 -9.66
C SER A 465 19.25 7.16 -8.75
N GLY A 466 19.05 7.30 -7.45
CA GLY A 466 20.11 7.22 -6.44
C GLY A 466 20.80 5.85 -6.41
N GLU A 467 20.03 4.77 -6.53
CA GLU A 467 20.59 3.41 -6.57
C GLU A 467 21.40 3.15 -7.84
N LEU A 468 20.94 3.61 -9.01
CA LEU A 468 21.73 3.52 -10.25
C LEU A 468 23.07 4.25 -10.12
N GLN A 469 23.08 5.44 -9.51
CA GLN A 469 24.30 6.20 -9.24
C GLN A 469 25.22 5.47 -8.25
N ARG A 470 24.66 4.96 -7.13
CA ARG A 470 25.40 4.21 -6.10
C ARG A 470 26.03 2.95 -6.68
N LEU A 471 25.34 2.25 -7.56
CA LEU A 471 25.78 1.01 -8.22
C LEU A 471 26.65 1.29 -9.46
N LYS A 472 26.91 2.54 -9.78
CA LYS A 472 27.74 2.99 -10.92
C LYS A 472 27.23 2.47 -12.27
N VAL A 473 25.89 2.42 -12.44
CA VAL A 473 25.29 2.15 -13.74
C VAL A 473 25.63 3.30 -14.69
N ASP A 474 26.08 2.98 -15.91
CA ASP A 474 26.35 3.97 -16.96
C ASP A 474 25.02 4.45 -17.56
N VAL A 475 24.55 5.64 -17.17
CA VAL A 475 23.27 6.23 -17.60
C VAL A 475 23.49 7.23 -18.71
N GLN A 476 22.99 6.93 -19.89
CA GLN A 476 23.06 7.76 -21.10
C GLN A 476 21.72 8.46 -21.34
N LEU A 477 21.63 9.73 -20.90
CA LEU A 477 20.45 10.59 -21.14
C LEU A 477 20.54 11.27 -22.50
N ASN A 478 19.36 11.74 -23.02
CA ASN A 478 19.24 12.32 -24.37
C ASN A 478 19.80 11.39 -25.47
N SER A 479 19.74 10.08 -25.21
CA SER A 479 20.40 9.05 -26.03
C SER A 479 19.36 8.02 -26.48
N PRO A 480 18.59 8.32 -27.55
CA PRO A 480 17.75 7.31 -28.15
C PRO A 480 18.67 6.20 -28.69
N VAL A 481 18.37 4.96 -28.31
CA VAL A 481 19.21 3.83 -28.74
C VAL A 481 19.05 3.62 -30.26
N ASP A 482 20.18 3.39 -30.92
CA ASP A 482 20.25 2.91 -32.29
C ASP A 482 21.17 1.67 -32.38
N ILE A 483 21.19 1.02 -33.54
CA ILE A 483 22.00 -0.20 -33.76
C ILE A 483 23.51 0.12 -33.74
N ALA A 484 23.93 1.33 -34.15
CA ALA A 484 25.33 1.71 -34.11
C ALA A 484 25.82 1.89 -32.66
N ALA A 485 25.01 2.48 -31.80
CA ALA A 485 25.29 2.60 -30.37
C ALA A 485 25.42 1.20 -29.70
N LEU A 486 24.51 0.27 -30.01
CA LEU A 486 24.59 -1.10 -29.51
C LEU A 486 25.82 -1.85 -30.05
N ALA A 487 26.16 -1.66 -31.32
CA ALA A 487 27.35 -2.26 -31.91
C ALA A 487 28.65 -1.77 -31.26
N ALA A 488 28.74 -0.46 -30.97
CA ALA A 488 29.87 0.12 -30.25
C ALA A 488 29.98 -0.38 -28.80
N LEU A 489 28.84 -0.62 -28.14
CA LEU A 489 28.76 -1.11 -26.76
C LEU A 489 29.05 -2.61 -26.67
N ASN A 490 28.66 -3.39 -27.70
CA ASN A 490 28.76 -4.84 -27.80
C ASN A 490 28.22 -5.56 -26.53
N PRO A 491 26.93 -5.39 -26.17
CA PRO A 491 26.35 -6.00 -24.98
C PRO A 491 26.10 -7.49 -25.16
N ASP A 492 26.21 -8.28 -24.08
CA ASP A 492 25.88 -9.70 -24.06
C ASP A 492 24.36 -9.93 -24.19
N HIS A 493 23.55 -8.97 -23.75
CA HIS A 493 22.08 -9.02 -23.85
C HIS A 493 21.46 -7.65 -23.75
N VAL A 494 20.28 -7.46 -24.34
CA VAL A 494 19.54 -6.19 -24.33
C VAL A 494 18.19 -6.36 -23.64
N ILE A 495 17.90 -5.51 -22.66
CA ILE A 495 16.57 -5.39 -22.05
C ILE A 495 15.88 -4.16 -22.63
N VAL A 496 14.68 -4.35 -23.22
CA VAL A 496 13.88 -3.26 -23.79
C VAL A 496 12.71 -2.94 -22.85
N ALA A 497 12.67 -1.70 -22.37
CA ALA A 497 11.71 -1.15 -21.40
C ALA A 497 11.17 0.22 -21.85
N THR A 498 10.87 0.39 -23.14
CA THR A 498 10.54 1.68 -23.77
C THR A 498 9.15 2.23 -23.46
N GLY A 499 8.32 1.46 -22.74
CA GLY A 499 6.96 1.86 -22.38
C GLY A 499 5.96 1.72 -23.51
N ALA A 500 4.72 2.15 -23.26
CA ALA A 500 3.61 2.03 -24.20
C ALA A 500 3.60 3.13 -25.26
N LYS A 501 2.99 2.84 -26.40
CA LYS A 501 2.49 3.83 -27.36
C LYS A 501 1.18 4.40 -26.82
N ARG A 502 1.03 5.74 -26.86
CA ARG A 502 -0.14 6.47 -26.30
C ARG A 502 -0.78 7.36 -27.32
N GLU A 503 -1.22 6.76 -28.42
CA GLU A 503 -2.02 7.49 -29.43
C GLU A 503 -3.50 7.40 -29.09
N ALA A 504 -4.20 8.53 -29.13
CA ALA A 504 -5.64 8.55 -28.96
C ALA A 504 -6.31 7.71 -30.04
N PRO A 505 -7.35 6.94 -29.72
CA PRO A 505 -8.12 6.20 -30.71
C PRO A 505 -8.78 7.17 -31.72
N GLU A 506 -9.26 6.62 -32.83
CA GLU A 506 -9.94 7.41 -33.84
C GLU A 506 -11.35 7.85 -33.34
N ILE A 507 -11.38 9.04 -32.74
CA ILE A 507 -12.61 9.73 -32.34
C ILE A 507 -12.79 10.92 -33.28
N PRO A 508 -13.92 11.04 -33.99
CA PRO A 508 -14.20 12.22 -34.85
C PRO A 508 -14.05 13.51 -34.01
N GLY A 509 -13.20 14.44 -34.48
CA GLY A 509 -12.89 15.68 -33.76
C GLY A 509 -11.65 15.65 -32.88
N LYS A 510 -10.92 14.52 -32.76
CA LYS A 510 -9.71 14.42 -31.91
C LYS A 510 -8.60 15.43 -32.24
N ASN A 511 -8.56 15.91 -33.50
CA ASN A 511 -7.54 16.86 -33.99
C ASN A 511 -7.93 18.34 -33.79
N LEU A 512 -9.08 18.64 -33.19
CA LEU A 512 -9.51 20.01 -32.92
C LEU A 512 -8.54 20.69 -31.93
N LYS A 513 -8.40 22.02 -32.04
CA LYS A 513 -7.44 22.81 -31.23
C LYS A 513 -7.64 22.72 -29.71
N HIS A 514 -8.87 22.48 -29.28
CA HIS A 514 -9.19 22.37 -27.85
C HIS A 514 -9.16 20.92 -27.33
N VAL A 515 -8.77 19.95 -28.17
CA VAL A 515 -8.67 18.53 -27.82
C VAL A 515 -7.19 18.16 -27.69
N PHE A 516 -6.82 17.51 -26.59
CA PHE A 516 -5.46 17.06 -26.28
C PHE A 516 -5.43 15.56 -26.08
N ASP A 517 -4.42 14.89 -26.61
CA ASP A 517 -4.10 13.51 -26.27
C ASP A 517 -3.10 13.39 -25.11
N GLY A 518 -2.79 12.16 -24.68
CA GLY A 518 -1.90 11.90 -23.57
C GLY A 518 -0.46 12.39 -23.81
N GLU A 519 0.07 12.28 -25.03
CA GLU A 519 1.43 12.74 -25.37
C GLU A 519 1.49 14.26 -25.47
N GLU A 520 0.46 14.91 -26.01
CA GLU A 520 0.35 16.37 -26.05
C GLU A 520 0.27 16.95 -24.63
N MET A 521 -0.48 16.30 -23.73
CA MET A 521 -0.51 16.69 -22.31
C MET A 521 0.85 16.52 -21.64
N ARG A 522 1.53 15.41 -21.92
CA ARG A 522 2.89 15.16 -21.44
C ARG A 522 3.85 16.26 -21.92
N GLY A 523 3.81 16.58 -23.19
CA GLY A 523 4.63 17.64 -23.78
C GLY A 523 4.40 19.02 -23.16
N LEU A 524 3.16 19.34 -22.82
CA LEU A 524 2.81 20.59 -22.12
C LEU A 524 3.38 20.65 -20.69
N LEU A 525 3.37 19.54 -19.96
CA LEU A 525 3.76 19.49 -18.54
C LEU A 525 5.26 19.27 -18.33
N LEU A 526 5.89 18.43 -19.15
CA LEU A 526 7.27 18.00 -18.96
C LEU A 526 8.22 18.42 -20.11
N GLY A 527 7.68 18.88 -21.24
CA GLY A 527 8.46 19.14 -22.46
C GLY A 527 8.61 17.88 -23.33
N GLY A 528 9.40 18.00 -24.42
CA GLY A 528 9.73 16.89 -25.32
C GLY A 528 8.79 16.75 -26.53
N ASP A 529 7.58 17.31 -26.50
CA ASP A 529 6.63 17.35 -27.63
C ASP A 529 6.00 18.74 -27.75
N ASP A 530 6.09 19.34 -28.94
CA ASP A 530 5.57 20.67 -29.20
C ASP A 530 4.15 20.70 -29.76
N ARG A 531 3.54 19.54 -30.06
CA ARG A 531 2.20 19.45 -30.66
C ARG A 531 1.15 20.13 -29.77
N GLY A 532 1.18 19.83 -28.46
CA GLY A 532 0.30 20.48 -27.49
C GLY A 532 0.54 21.98 -27.37
N LEU A 533 1.78 22.46 -27.48
CA LEU A 533 2.13 23.89 -27.47
C LEU A 533 1.49 24.63 -28.64
N LYS A 534 1.43 24.02 -29.83
CA LYS A 534 0.83 24.61 -31.05
C LYS A 534 -0.67 24.85 -30.91
N LYS A 535 -1.35 24.14 -30.02
CA LYS A 535 -2.78 24.29 -29.74
C LYS A 535 -3.08 25.45 -28.78
N LEU A 536 -2.08 25.94 -28.03
CA LEU A 536 -2.22 27.08 -27.12
C LEU A 536 -2.22 28.41 -27.87
N ASN A 537 -2.85 29.43 -27.27
CA ASN A 537 -2.73 30.79 -27.76
C ASN A 537 -1.27 31.30 -27.64
N PRO A 538 -0.86 32.35 -28.40
CA PRO A 538 0.54 32.78 -28.45
C PRO A 538 1.15 33.14 -27.10
N ILE A 539 0.38 33.77 -26.20
CA ILE A 539 0.85 34.18 -24.86
C ILE A 539 1.12 32.94 -24.00
N LYS A 540 0.16 32.03 -23.90
CA LYS A 540 0.31 30.78 -23.13
C LYS A 540 1.45 29.93 -23.69
N ARG A 541 1.56 29.85 -25.02
CA ARG A 541 2.67 29.15 -25.69
C ARG A 541 4.03 29.72 -25.29
N ALA A 542 4.19 31.04 -25.34
CA ALA A 542 5.42 31.70 -24.95
C ALA A 542 5.78 31.44 -23.50
N LEU A 543 4.82 31.52 -22.56
CA LEU A 543 5.03 31.23 -21.14
C LEU A 543 5.47 29.79 -20.89
N VAL A 544 4.79 28.79 -21.49
CA VAL A 544 5.15 27.38 -21.33
C VAL A 544 6.53 27.12 -21.97
N ALA A 545 6.77 27.60 -23.19
CA ALA A 545 8.06 27.42 -23.86
C ALA A 545 9.21 28.05 -23.06
N THR A 546 9.01 29.24 -22.48
CA THR A 546 10.01 29.88 -21.62
C THR A 546 10.27 29.06 -20.36
N SER A 547 9.24 28.53 -19.70
CA SER A 547 9.41 27.69 -18.51
C SER A 547 10.16 26.39 -18.82
N GLN A 548 9.92 25.80 -19.98
CA GLN A 548 10.64 24.64 -20.49
C GLN A 548 12.12 24.97 -20.78
N ALA A 549 12.36 26.09 -21.49
CA ALA A 549 13.72 26.54 -21.80
C ALA A 549 14.55 26.88 -20.54
N LEU A 550 13.90 27.38 -19.48
CA LEU A 550 14.53 27.62 -18.18
C LEU A 550 14.69 26.35 -17.33
N GLY A 551 14.25 25.20 -17.83
CA GLY A 551 14.33 23.92 -17.11
C GLY A 551 13.40 23.81 -15.90
N LEU A 552 12.41 24.70 -15.73
CA LEU A 552 11.46 24.65 -14.61
C LEU A 552 10.57 23.39 -14.66
N THR A 553 10.30 22.88 -15.85
CA THR A 553 9.55 21.64 -16.08
C THR A 553 10.36 20.36 -15.79
N ASN A 554 11.68 20.49 -15.60
CA ASN A 554 12.53 19.36 -15.26
C ASN A 554 12.34 18.91 -13.80
N ASN A 555 11.93 19.81 -12.92
CA ASN A 555 11.66 19.49 -11.53
C ASN A 555 10.15 19.33 -11.29
N ILE A 556 9.72 18.10 -11.02
CA ILE A 556 8.31 17.76 -10.80
C ILE A 556 7.69 18.57 -9.66
N ASN A 557 8.45 18.84 -8.60
CA ASN A 557 7.97 19.62 -7.46
C ASN A 557 7.69 21.07 -7.85
N TRP A 558 8.54 21.67 -8.69
CA TRP A 558 8.27 23.01 -9.23
C TRP A 558 7.02 23.03 -10.12
N VAL A 559 6.85 22.04 -11.00
CA VAL A 559 5.65 21.92 -11.83
C VAL A 559 4.41 21.80 -10.96
N ARG A 560 4.46 20.97 -9.90
CA ARG A 560 3.37 20.81 -8.96
C ARG A 560 3.00 22.12 -8.27
N VAL A 561 3.95 22.84 -7.72
CA VAL A 561 3.71 24.11 -7.01
C VAL A 561 3.24 25.20 -7.97
N LEU A 562 3.95 25.42 -9.08
CA LEU A 562 3.62 26.48 -10.03
C LEU A 562 2.27 26.25 -10.72
N SER A 563 1.88 25.01 -10.97
CA SER A 563 0.59 24.69 -11.58
C SER A 563 -0.62 25.04 -10.69
N HIS A 564 -0.46 25.17 -9.39
CA HIS A 564 -1.49 25.73 -8.50
C HIS A 564 -1.68 27.23 -8.70
N LEU A 565 -0.61 27.95 -9.02
CA LEU A 565 -0.65 29.40 -9.26
C LEU A 565 -1.14 29.71 -10.67
N TRP A 566 -0.65 28.98 -11.64
CA TRP A 566 -0.99 29.14 -13.05
C TRP A 566 -0.78 27.84 -13.83
N MET A 567 -1.73 27.57 -14.75
CA MET A 567 -1.59 26.49 -15.73
C MET A 567 -2.22 26.91 -17.08
N PRO A 568 -1.72 26.37 -18.22
CA PRO A 568 -2.20 26.75 -19.54
C PRO A 568 -3.63 26.30 -19.84
N LEU A 569 -4.14 25.33 -19.11
CA LEU A 569 -5.48 24.75 -19.31
C LEU A 569 -6.60 25.66 -18.80
N GLN A 570 -7.74 25.59 -19.45
CA GLN A 570 -8.95 26.36 -19.15
C GLN A 570 -9.70 25.79 -17.93
N LYS A 571 -10.92 26.35 -17.66
CA LYS A 571 -11.67 26.00 -16.46
C LYS A 571 -12.53 24.74 -16.63
N ASP A 572 -13.23 24.61 -17.76
CA ASP A 572 -14.16 23.52 -18.02
C ASP A 572 -13.50 22.45 -18.88
N ILE A 573 -13.21 21.30 -18.27
CA ILE A 573 -12.45 20.22 -18.90
C ILE A 573 -13.27 18.94 -18.92
N VAL A 574 -13.39 18.32 -20.07
CA VAL A 574 -13.94 16.97 -20.23
C VAL A 574 -12.79 15.99 -20.46
N ILE A 575 -12.74 14.94 -19.66
CA ILE A 575 -11.80 13.82 -19.83
C ILE A 575 -12.56 12.65 -20.42
N VAL A 576 -12.07 12.15 -21.55
CA VAL A 576 -12.60 10.97 -22.25
C VAL A 576 -11.73 9.77 -21.84
N GLY A 577 -12.31 8.87 -21.04
CA GLY A 577 -11.65 7.74 -20.40
C GLY A 577 -11.49 7.93 -18.89
N GLY A 578 -12.12 7.05 -18.13
CA GLY A 578 -12.09 7.03 -16.66
C GLY A 578 -11.22 5.90 -16.09
N GLY A 579 -10.27 5.36 -16.88
CA GLY A 579 -9.22 4.47 -16.40
C GLY A 579 -8.22 5.16 -15.48
N LEU A 580 -7.15 4.46 -15.08
CA LEU A 580 -6.14 4.98 -14.16
C LEU A 580 -5.63 6.36 -14.58
N VAL A 581 -5.22 6.53 -15.83
CA VAL A 581 -4.65 7.79 -16.35
C VAL A 581 -5.66 8.92 -16.28
N GLY A 582 -6.90 8.67 -16.73
CA GLY A 582 -7.97 9.70 -16.73
C GLY A 582 -8.32 10.15 -15.31
N ILE A 583 -8.38 9.24 -14.36
CA ILE A 583 -8.66 9.55 -12.96
C ILE A 583 -7.49 10.29 -12.29
N GLU A 584 -6.24 9.94 -12.57
CA GLU A 584 -5.07 10.70 -12.07
C GLU A 584 -5.01 12.13 -12.67
N ILE A 585 -5.32 12.28 -13.96
CA ILE A 585 -5.45 13.61 -14.58
C ILE A 585 -6.60 14.40 -13.93
N ALA A 586 -7.74 13.78 -13.65
CA ALA A 586 -8.86 14.43 -12.98
C ALA A 586 -8.46 14.90 -11.57
N GLU A 587 -7.77 14.05 -10.77
CA GLU A 587 -7.23 14.39 -9.45
C GLU A 587 -6.32 15.61 -9.53
N PHE A 588 -5.36 15.59 -10.46
CA PHE A 588 -4.44 16.71 -10.69
C PHE A 588 -5.17 18.02 -11.02
N LEU A 589 -6.21 17.96 -11.84
CA LEU A 589 -6.94 19.14 -12.31
C LEU A 589 -7.91 19.72 -11.27
N VAL A 590 -8.64 18.87 -10.53
CA VAL A 590 -9.59 19.36 -9.51
C VAL A 590 -8.87 20.04 -8.34
N GLU A 591 -7.69 19.55 -7.93
CA GLU A 591 -6.84 20.20 -6.94
C GLU A 591 -6.44 21.62 -7.38
N ARG A 592 -6.36 21.85 -8.69
CA ARG A 592 -6.07 23.16 -9.31
C ARG A 592 -7.32 23.93 -9.69
N ARG A 593 -8.44 23.60 -9.05
CA ARG A 593 -9.75 24.28 -9.16
C ARG A 593 -10.31 24.30 -10.60
N ARG A 594 -10.06 23.24 -11.37
CA ARG A 594 -10.73 23.03 -12.67
C ARG A 594 -12.05 22.28 -12.43
N ARG A 595 -13.07 22.62 -13.23
CA ARG A 595 -14.34 21.88 -13.28
C ARG A 595 -14.15 20.73 -14.26
N VAL A 596 -14.17 19.51 -13.75
CA VAL A 596 -13.84 18.32 -14.53
C VAL A 596 -15.07 17.44 -14.66
N THR A 597 -15.31 16.96 -15.88
CA THR A 597 -16.23 15.85 -16.16
C THR A 597 -15.45 14.71 -16.76
N VAL A 598 -15.61 13.50 -16.22
CA VAL A 598 -15.03 12.26 -16.73
C VAL A 598 -16.12 11.44 -17.38
N LEU A 599 -15.90 11.02 -18.65
CA LEU A 599 -16.77 10.13 -19.41
C LEU A 599 -16.09 8.78 -19.58
N GLU A 600 -16.71 7.71 -19.02
CA GLU A 600 -16.17 6.35 -19.04
C GLU A 600 -17.18 5.39 -19.67
N PRO A 601 -16.84 4.67 -20.76
CA PRO A 601 -17.77 3.75 -21.40
C PRO A 601 -18.08 2.50 -20.58
N SER A 602 -17.16 2.06 -19.71
CA SER A 602 -17.36 0.90 -18.85
C SER A 602 -18.23 1.23 -17.63
N SER A 603 -18.56 0.22 -16.85
CA SER A 603 -19.33 0.38 -15.60
C SER A 603 -18.51 0.79 -14.40
N THR A 604 -17.18 0.71 -14.46
CA THR A 604 -16.27 0.88 -13.31
C THR A 604 -15.18 1.88 -13.65
N LEU A 605 -14.99 2.86 -12.79
CA LEU A 605 -13.89 3.82 -12.90
C LEU A 605 -12.59 3.21 -12.37
N SER A 606 -11.50 3.41 -13.12
CA SER A 606 -10.14 3.06 -12.73
C SER A 606 -9.99 1.66 -12.12
N PRO A 607 -10.43 0.59 -12.83
CA PRO A 607 -10.34 -0.78 -12.33
C PRO A 607 -8.89 -1.23 -12.07
N GLU A 608 -7.93 -0.56 -12.66
CA GLU A 608 -6.48 -0.80 -12.51
C GLU A 608 -5.94 -0.31 -11.15
N LEU A 609 -6.59 0.66 -10.54
CA LEU A 609 -6.23 1.08 -9.18
C LEU A 609 -6.67 0.03 -8.16
N SER A 610 -5.84 -0.21 -7.16
CA SER A 610 -6.22 -1.01 -6.01
C SER A 610 -7.47 -0.44 -5.33
N ILE A 611 -8.34 -1.28 -4.79
CA ILE A 611 -9.66 -0.89 -4.25
C ILE A 611 -9.56 0.26 -3.24
N VAL A 612 -8.54 0.24 -2.36
CA VAL A 612 -8.32 1.29 -1.35
C VAL A 612 -7.99 2.63 -2.00
N ARG A 613 -7.06 2.64 -2.94
CA ARG A 613 -6.66 3.87 -3.66
C ARG A 613 -7.82 4.38 -4.54
N ARG A 614 -8.50 3.47 -5.25
CA ARG A 614 -9.65 3.78 -6.10
C ARG A 614 -10.79 4.42 -5.31
N ALA A 615 -11.20 3.81 -4.20
CA ALA A 615 -12.24 4.35 -3.33
C ALA A 615 -11.88 5.77 -2.86
N ARG A 616 -10.63 5.96 -2.45
CA ARG A 616 -10.14 7.25 -1.96
C ARG A 616 -10.16 8.34 -3.02
N VAL A 617 -9.61 8.08 -4.21
CA VAL A 617 -9.51 9.10 -5.26
C VAL A 617 -10.90 9.46 -5.81
N ILE A 618 -11.78 8.48 -5.99
CA ILE A 618 -13.15 8.74 -6.46
C ILE A 618 -13.92 9.56 -5.44
N HIS A 619 -13.74 9.31 -4.14
CA HIS A 619 -14.37 10.14 -3.12
C HIS A 619 -13.84 11.57 -3.13
N LEU A 620 -12.52 11.76 -3.20
CA LEU A 620 -11.89 13.08 -3.31
C LEU A 620 -12.41 13.85 -4.54
N LEU A 621 -12.51 13.18 -5.68
CA LEU A 621 -13.05 13.80 -6.89
C LEU A 621 -14.51 14.27 -6.70
N ARG A 622 -15.34 13.47 -6.02
CA ARG A 622 -16.74 13.84 -5.70
C ARG A 622 -16.80 15.03 -4.74
N GLU A 623 -15.98 15.05 -3.70
CA GLU A 623 -15.89 16.16 -2.74
C GLU A 623 -15.51 17.48 -3.44
N HIS A 624 -14.67 17.41 -4.50
CA HIS A 624 -14.30 18.57 -5.31
C HIS A 624 -15.26 18.87 -6.46
N GLY A 625 -16.43 18.22 -6.50
CA GLY A 625 -17.47 18.48 -7.50
C GLY A 625 -17.15 17.95 -8.91
N CYS A 626 -16.24 16.99 -9.05
CA CYS A 626 -15.99 16.32 -10.32
C CYS A 626 -17.21 15.47 -10.72
N ASN A 627 -17.71 15.69 -11.93
CA ASN A 627 -18.78 14.89 -12.51
C ASN A 627 -18.17 13.65 -13.18
N MET A 628 -18.52 12.44 -12.74
CA MET A 628 -18.00 11.19 -13.28
C MET A 628 -19.15 10.33 -13.77
N LEU A 629 -19.22 10.10 -15.08
CA LEU A 629 -20.27 9.35 -15.75
C LEU A 629 -19.68 8.03 -16.27
N THR A 630 -20.15 6.92 -15.72
CA THR A 630 -19.90 5.56 -16.24
C THR A 630 -20.97 5.19 -17.26
N LYS A 631 -20.70 4.19 -18.12
CA LYS A 631 -21.57 3.80 -19.23
C LYS A 631 -21.89 5.01 -20.13
N ALA A 632 -20.90 5.86 -20.35
CA ALA A 632 -20.96 7.07 -21.17
C ALA A 632 -19.98 6.94 -22.34
N SER A 633 -20.48 6.57 -23.50
CA SER A 633 -19.70 6.31 -24.71
C SER A 633 -19.63 7.55 -25.60
N VAL A 634 -18.43 8.10 -25.80
CA VAL A 634 -18.21 9.26 -26.66
C VAL A 634 -18.31 8.87 -28.12
N SER A 635 -19.11 9.61 -28.91
CA SER A 635 -19.26 9.40 -30.35
C SER A 635 -18.36 10.33 -31.15
N HIS A 636 -18.38 11.63 -30.86
CA HIS A 636 -17.56 12.64 -31.51
C HIS A 636 -17.41 13.91 -30.69
N ILE A 637 -16.46 14.74 -31.10
CA ILE A 637 -16.16 16.03 -30.48
C ILE A 637 -16.26 17.11 -31.56
N ASP A 638 -16.93 18.21 -31.23
CA ASP A 638 -17.02 19.37 -32.13
C ASP A 638 -16.86 20.69 -31.37
N GLN A 639 -17.24 21.82 -31.99
CA GLN A 639 -17.16 23.15 -31.37
C GLN A 639 -18.22 23.36 -30.27
N ALA A 640 -19.32 22.59 -30.29
CA ALA A 640 -20.37 22.66 -29.25
C ALA A 640 -19.97 21.90 -27.98
N GLY A 641 -19.11 20.85 -28.10
CA GLY A 641 -18.66 20.08 -27.00
C GLY A 641 -18.36 18.62 -27.33
N VAL A 642 -18.51 17.77 -26.31
CA VAL A 642 -18.34 16.31 -26.40
C VAL A 642 -19.72 15.66 -26.48
N HIS A 643 -19.97 14.93 -27.56
CA HIS A 643 -21.20 14.19 -27.79
C HIS A 643 -21.04 12.74 -27.33
N TYR A 644 -21.95 12.29 -26.47
CA TYR A 644 -21.87 10.96 -25.88
C TYR A 644 -23.25 10.35 -25.66
N GLU A 645 -23.30 9.03 -25.69
CA GLU A 645 -24.48 8.25 -25.30
C GLU A 645 -24.36 7.84 -23.81
N HIS A 646 -25.43 8.07 -23.05
CA HIS A 646 -25.57 7.64 -21.67
C HIS A 646 -27.01 7.22 -21.39
N LYS A 647 -27.23 5.99 -20.90
CA LYS A 647 -28.55 5.41 -20.65
C LYS A 647 -29.46 5.48 -21.87
N GLU A 648 -28.94 5.11 -23.02
CA GLU A 648 -29.66 5.08 -24.30
C GLU A 648 -30.14 6.47 -24.77
N GLN A 649 -29.58 7.53 -24.23
CA GLN A 649 -29.88 8.90 -24.63
C GLN A 649 -28.62 9.64 -25.08
N TRP A 650 -28.77 10.47 -26.10
CA TRP A 650 -27.71 11.33 -26.60
C TRP A 650 -27.62 12.62 -25.81
N HIS A 651 -26.41 12.94 -25.43
CA HIS A 651 -26.07 14.14 -24.68
C HIS A 651 -24.92 14.90 -25.35
N CYS A 652 -24.87 16.21 -25.11
CA CYS A 652 -23.72 17.03 -25.46
C CYS A 652 -23.29 17.81 -24.20
N ILE A 653 -22.03 17.73 -23.84
CA ILE A 653 -21.46 18.52 -22.75
C ILE A 653 -20.46 19.52 -23.29
N LYS A 654 -20.69 20.81 -22.99
CA LYS A 654 -19.79 21.89 -23.36
C LYS A 654 -18.45 21.75 -22.61
N ALA A 655 -17.34 21.95 -23.32
CA ALA A 655 -16.00 21.92 -22.78
C ALA A 655 -15.15 23.05 -23.35
N ASP A 656 -14.39 23.71 -22.50
CA ASP A 656 -13.33 24.61 -22.94
C ASP A 656 -12.17 23.81 -23.55
N GLN A 657 -11.91 22.64 -22.98
CA GLN A 657 -10.89 21.71 -23.44
C GLN A 657 -11.31 20.26 -23.19
N VAL A 658 -10.84 19.37 -24.05
CA VAL A 658 -11.05 17.93 -23.95
C VAL A 658 -9.71 17.24 -23.85
N ILE A 659 -9.60 16.27 -22.93
CA ILE A 659 -8.40 15.42 -22.78
C ILE A 659 -8.81 13.98 -23.07
N ILE A 660 -8.19 13.37 -24.08
CA ILE A 660 -8.42 11.97 -24.42
C ILE A 660 -7.39 11.13 -23.62
N ALA A 661 -7.86 10.44 -22.60
CA ALA A 661 -7.08 9.59 -21.71
C ALA A 661 -7.29 8.10 -22.03
N LEU A 662 -7.27 7.77 -23.30
CA LEU A 662 -7.44 6.43 -23.87
C LEU A 662 -6.26 6.09 -24.78
N GLY A 663 -6.07 4.81 -25.12
CA GLY A 663 -5.20 4.39 -26.22
C GLY A 663 -3.76 4.05 -25.80
N ALA A 664 -3.53 3.52 -24.60
CA ALA A 664 -2.25 2.90 -24.29
C ALA A 664 -2.17 1.49 -24.88
N GLU A 665 -1.18 1.24 -25.73
CA GLU A 665 -0.93 -0.05 -26.38
C GLU A 665 0.56 -0.45 -26.24
N ALA A 666 0.83 -1.74 -26.22
CA ALA A 666 2.21 -2.26 -26.22
C ALA A 666 2.95 -1.80 -27.50
N ASP A 667 4.24 -1.46 -27.34
CA ASP A 667 5.07 -0.99 -28.45
C ASP A 667 6.34 -1.86 -28.60
N THR A 668 6.28 -2.84 -29.50
CA THR A 668 7.37 -3.79 -29.77
C THR A 668 8.37 -3.32 -30.83
N ARG A 669 8.16 -2.17 -31.47
CA ARG A 669 8.97 -1.70 -32.63
C ARG A 669 10.47 -1.66 -32.32
N VAL A 670 10.85 -1.17 -31.15
CA VAL A 670 12.29 -1.10 -30.75
C VAL A 670 12.86 -2.49 -30.51
N SER A 671 12.14 -3.37 -29.82
CA SER A 671 12.61 -4.75 -29.59
C SER A 671 12.74 -5.53 -30.89
N GLU A 672 11.81 -5.40 -31.81
CA GLU A 672 11.87 -6.05 -33.13
C GLU A 672 13.07 -5.57 -33.97
N LEU A 673 13.36 -4.25 -33.91
CA LEU A 673 14.52 -3.68 -34.60
C LEU A 673 15.84 -4.29 -34.07
N ILE A 674 15.97 -4.40 -32.74
CA ILE A 674 17.16 -4.91 -32.08
C ILE A 674 17.33 -6.43 -32.33
N ILE A 675 16.22 -7.18 -32.29
CA ILE A 675 16.21 -8.63 -32.64
C ILE A 675 16.69 -8.83 -34.09
N LYS A 676 16.15 -8.03 -35.04
CA LYS A 676 16.58 -8.12 -36.47
C LYS A 676 18.06 -7.79 -36.66
N ALA A 677 18.66 -7.03 -35.77
CA ALA A 677 20.09 -6.75 -35.77
C ALA A 677 20.95 -7.88 -35.14
N GLY A 678 20.32 -8.97 -34.66
CA GLY A 678 21.02 -10.19 -34.18
C GLY A 678 21.29 -10.20 -32.67
N TYR A 679 20.76 -9.29 -31.88
CA TYR A 679 20.94 -9.28 -30.43
C TYR A 679 19.92 -10.19 -29.71
N GLY A 680 20.34 -10.79 -28.59
CA GLY A 680 19.44 -11.37 -27.61
C GLY A 680 18.64 -10.28 -26.89
N VAL A 681 17.30 -10.36 -26.91
CA VAL A 681 16.41 -9.32 -26.38
C VAL A 681 15.42 -9.90 -25.39
N THR A 682 15.26 -9.20 -24.26
CA THR A 682 14.14 -9.40 -23.33
C THR A 682 13.32 -8.12 -23.24
N THR A 683 12.02 -8.19 -23.53
CA THR A 683 11.11 -7.05 -23.47
C THR A 683 10.34 -7.07 -22.14
N ILE A 684 10.28 -5.94 -21.43
CA ILE A 684 9.63 -5.78 -20.11
C ILE A 684 8.74 -4.54 -20.03
N GLY A 685 7.78 -4.58 -19.13
CA GLY A 685 6.87 -3.47 -18.85
C GLY A 685 5.91 -3.17 -19.98
N ASP A 686 5.38 -1.94 -20.02
CA ASP A 686 4.27 -1.55 -20.90
C ASP A 686 4.56 -1.67 -22.41
N CYS A 687 5.82 -1.76 -22.83
CA CYS A 687 6.13 -2.06 -24.23
C CYS A 687 5.87 -3.52 -24.61
N ARG A 688 5.79 -4.43 -23.63
CA ARG A 688 5.39 -5.83 -23.80
C ARG A 688 3.89 -6.02 -23.60
N SER A 689 3.37 -5.50 -22.49
CA SER A 689 1.96 -5.56 -22.11
C SER A 689 1.66 -4.48 -21.08
N ILE A 690 0.52 -3.82 -21.18
CA ILE A 690 0.16 -2.77 -20.24
C ILE A 690 -0.01 -3.38 -18.84
N GLY A 691 0.85 -2.98 -17.91
CA GLY A 691 0.91 -3.48 -16.54
C GLY A 691 1.17 -2.37 -15.52
N TYR A 692 1.28 -1.14 -16.00
CA TYR A 692 1.57 0.02 -15.17
C TYR A 692 2.87 -0.12 -14.35
N LEU A 693 2.94 0.54 -13.19
CA LEU A 693 4.15 0.61 -12.38
C LEU A 693 4.51 -0.75 -11.75
N ASP A 694 3.56 -1.43 -11.15
CA ASP A 694 3.75 -2.71 -10.50
C ASP A 694 4.06 -3.83 -11.51
N GLY A 695 3.40 -3.84 -12.65
CA GLY A 695 3.71 -4.74 -13.75
C GLY A 695 5.12 -4.52 -14.30
N ALA A 696 5.52 -3.26 -14.51
CA ALA A 696 6.85 -2.94 -15.03
C ALA A 696 7.98 -3.35 -14.07
N ILE A 697 7.80 -3.12 -12.76
CA ILE A 697 8.76 -3.54 -11.71
C ILE A 697 8.78 -5.08 -11.59
N GLY A 698 7.59 -5.73 -11.64
CA GLY A 698 7.46 -7.18 -11.61
C GLY A 698 8.11 -7.88 -12.80
N ASP A 699 7.92 -7.33 -14.00
CA ASP A 699 8.56 -7.83 -15.22
C ASP A 699 10.09 -7.72 -15.16
N ALA A 700 10.61 -6.59 -14.62
CA ALA A 700 12.05 -6.40 -14.44
C ALA A 700 12.66 -7.50 -13.56
N ARG A 701 12.02 -7.81 -12.42
CA ARG A 701 12.47 -8.90 -11.55
C ARG A 701 12.43 -10.25 -12.26
N THR A 702 11.32 -10.55 -12.93
CA THR A 702 11.13 -11.84 -13.61
C THR A 702 12.17 -12.03 -14.72
N ALA A 703 12.38 -10.98 -15.52
CA ALA A 703 13.36 -11.01 -16.61
C ALA A 703 14.79 -11.20 -16.09
N VAL A 704 15.18 -10.41 -15.08
CA VAL A 704 16.54 -10.52 -14.50
C VAL A 704 16.73 -11.88 -13.84
N SER A 705 15.71 -12.40 -13.12
CA SER A 705 15.77 -13.76 -12.57
C SER A 705 16.11 -14.81 -13.63
N ALA A 706 15.38 -14.77 -14.74
CA ALA A 706 15.57 -15.74 -15.82
C ALA A 706 16.97 -15.62 -16.48
N LEU A 707 17.48 -14.38 -16.60
CA LEU A 707 18.81 -14.12 -17.18
C LEU A 707 19.97 -14.52 -16.27
N LEU A 708 19.73 -14.55 -14.94
CA LEU A 708 20.76 -14.90 -13.95
C LEU A 708 20.75 -16.38 -13.55
N GLN A 709 19.73 -17.13 -13.92
CA GLN A 709 19.72 -18.58 -13.73
C GLN A 709 20.75 -19.25 -14.62
N PRO A 710 21.50 -20.29 -14.14
CA PRO A 710 22.38 -21.07 -15.00
C PRO A 710 21.57 -21.62 -16.17
N GLN A 711 22.06 -21.42 -17.39
CA GLN A 711 21.50 -22.14 -18.55
C GLN A 711 21.80 -23.62 -18.33
N SER A 712 20.75 -24.43 -18.11
CA SER A 712 20.83 -25.88 -17.95
C SER A 712 21.31 -26.57 -19.22
#